data_4fc62d298ce5e265fdb2d91a6bcc6ab7
#
_entry.id   4fc62d298ce5e265fdb2d91a6bcc6ab7
#
_cell.length_a   1.000
_cell.length_b   1.000
_cell.length_c   1.000
_cell.angle_alpha   90.00
_cell.angle_beta   90.00
_cell.angle_gamma   90.00
#
_symmetry.space_group_name_H-M   'P 1'
#
loop_
_entity.id
_entity.type
_entity.pdbx_description
1 polymer ?
#
loop_
_entity_poly.entity_id
_entity_poly.type
_entity_poly.pdbx_seq_one_letter_code
_entity_poly.pdbx_strand_id
1 'polypeptide(L)'
;MPTVDIKEQIAALVKELKQHNYNYYVLAMPTISDYDFDIKLKELEALEKQYPEFVHPDSPTLKVGGEITKTFKTVVHKWPMLSLGNTYNAQDLIDFDQRIKKAIGDNFQYVCELKFDGLSISLTYENGKLLRAVTRGDGTKGDDVTANIKTLRSIPLSLTHQNVPEHFEIRGEVFMHKAAFEKLNQERIEQGEQAYANPRNFASGTVKMQDSAEVAKRPLDCFLYFLYADQNPFKTHWESLQAVKGWGFHVSEESKLCNTIEDVLLFIESWETKRFNLSYDIDGIVIKVNSYAQQQELGFTAKSPRWAISYKYKAQEVETTLEKVTYQVGRTGAVTPVANLKPVLLAGTTVKRATLHNANEISRLDLHENDTVLVEKGGEIIPKVIRVNLEKRKTDAAKINYIEHCPECGTQLIRKEGEAVHYCPNDEGCPPQIVGKMQHFISRKAMNIDGIGSETIEALYQKGLIRHISDIYLLKNHEATLKGMDRFGEKSVNNMLDGIERSKQMPFEKVLFGLGIRYIGETVAKKLAFHFKNIQALQSASFEELIAADEIGERIAQSILEYFTDEKHQQEINRLKEIGLQFEIEEKEVILQSSKLAGQTFVISGVFEQYSRDELKDIIESNGGKILSGISGKLNYLVAGDNMGPSKLEKAHKLNIPIINDAALLKLLE
;
A
#
# COMPACT_ATOMS: atom_id res chain seq x y z
N MET A 1 -22.41 1.99 -51.01
CA MET A 1 -23.47 2.62 -50.20
C MET A 1 -23.95 1.82 -48.99
N PRO A 2 -23.85 0.48 -48.87
CA PRO A 2 -24.24 -0.21 -47.62
C PRO A 2 -23.27 0.01 -46.43
N THR A 3 -22.00 0.33 -46.65
CA THR A 3 -20.98 0.43 -45.62
C THR A 3 -21.01 1.71 -44.79
N VAL A 4 -21.56 2.81 -45.31
CA VAL A 4 -21.72 4.10 -44.58
C VAL A 4 -22.85 3.96 -43.56
N ASP A 5 -23.92 3.28 -43.92
CA ASP A 5 -25.08 3.05 -43.07
C ASP A 5 -24.74 2.18 -41.83
N ILE A 6 -23.92 1.15 -42.01
CA ILE A 6 -23.48 0.25 -40.90
C ILE A 6 -22.54 0.95 -39.92
N LYS A 7 -21.62 1.77 -40.41
CA LYS A 7 -20.73 2.57 -39.55
C LYS A 7 -21.54 3.56 -38.69
N GLU A 8 -22.56 4.19 -39.28
CA GLU A 8 -23.45 5.09 -38.55
C GLU A 8 -24.31 4.35 -37.54
N GLN A 9 -24.78 3.14 -37.87
CA GLN A 9 -25.56 2.27 -36.98
C GLN A 9 -24.70 1.83 -35.77
N ILE A 10 -23.47 1.38 -35.97
CA ILE A 10 -22.51 1.04 -34.89
C ILE A 10 -22.27 2.26 -33.99
N ALA A 11 -22.00 3.43 -34.58
CA ALA A 11 -21.75 4.66 -33.81
C ALA A 11 -22.98 5.09 -32.99
N ALA A 12 -24.20 4.95 -33.54
CA ALA A 12 -25.44 5.25 -32.85
C ALA A 12 -25.68 4.31 -31.65
N LEU A 13 -25.49 3.00 -31.82
CA LEU A 13 -25.61 2.00 -30.75
C LEU A 13 -24.56 2.21 -29.65
N VAL A 14 -23.30 2.50 -30.01
CA VAL A 14 -22.25 2.85 -29.04
C VAL A 14 -22.67 4.06 -28.22
N LYS A 15 -23.13 5.13 -28.85
CA LYS A 15 -23.58 6.35 -28.17
C LYS A 15 -24.75 6.09 -27.24
N GLU A 16 -25.77 5.35 -27.72
CA GLU A 16 -26.98 5.01 -26.95
C GLU A 16 -26.63 4.17 -25.71
N LEU A 17 -25.83 3.09 -25.86
CA LEU A 17 -25.42 2.24 -24.75
C LEU A 17 -24.53 2.96 -23.75
N LYS A 18 -23.66 3.86 -24.18
CA LYS A 18 -22.90 4.75 -23.29
C LYS A 18 -23.81 5.66 -22.48
N GLN A 19 -24.85 6.22 -23.08
CA GLN A 19 -25.80 7.06 -22.36
C GLN A 19 -26.61 6.25 -21.32
N HIS A 20 -27.04 5.01 -21.66
CA HIS A 20 -27.71 4.14 -20.71
C HIS A 20 -26.82 3.75 -19.54
N ASN A 21 -25.54 3.44 -19.78
CA ASN A 21 -24.56 3.20 -18.74
C ASN A 21 -24.38 4.43 -17.84
N TYR A 22 -24.29 5.62 -18.41
CA TYR A 22 -24.20 6.86 -17.65
C TYR A 22 -25.44 7.10 -16.78
N ASN A 23 -26.64 6.93 -17.35
CA ASN A 23 -27.88 7.09 -16.61
C ASN A 23 -28.00 6.09 -15.44
N TYR A 24 -27.59 4.85 -15.66
CA TYR A 24 -27.66 3.79 -14.66
C TYR A 24 -26.61 3.97 -13.55
N TYR A 25 -25.33 4.09 -13.93
CA TYR A 25 -24.20 4.07 -12.95
C TYR A 25 -23.85 5.42 -12.36
N VAL A 26 -24.08 6.52 -13.09
CA VAL A 26 -23.71 7.87 -12.63
C VAL A 26 -24.89 8.63 -12.08
N LEU A 27 -26.05 8.57 -12.76
CA LEU A 27 -27.24 9.30 -12.34
C LEU A 27 -28.18 8.48 -11.45
N ALA A 28 -27.94 7.16 -11.28
CA ALA A 28 -28.84 6.23 -10.60
C ALA A 28 -30.30 6.29 -11.10
N MET A 29 -30.48 6.64 -12.40
CA MET A 29 -31.75 6.80 -13.06
C MET A 29 -31.80 5.94 -14.34
N PRO A 30 -31.98 4.60 -14.23
CA PRO A 30 -32.06 3.73 -15.39
C PRO A 30 -33.22 4.11 -16.29
N THR A 31 -32.97 4.23 -17.58
CA THR A 31 -33.97 4.62 -18.59
C THR A 31 -34.45 3.46 -19.44
N ILE A 32 -33.82 2.29 -19.33
CA ILE A 32 -34.23 1.03 -19.92
C ILE A 32 -34.06 -0.12 -18.94
N SER A 33 -34.66 -1.29 -19.22
CA SER A 33 -34.43 -2.50 -18.41
C SER A 33 -33.05 -3.12 -18.70
N ASP A 34 -32.54 -3.89 -17.76
CA ASP A 34 -31.27 -4.64 -17.95
C ASP A 34 -31.37 -5.58 -19.16
N TYR A 35 -32.54 -6.17 -19.37
CA TYR A 35 -32.82 -7.04 -20.50
C TYR A 35 -32.72 -6.31 -21.86
N ASP A 36 -33.34 -5.12 -21.98
CA ASP A 36 -33.27 -4.31 -23.20
C ASP A 36 -31.86 -3.81 -23.47
N PHE A 37 -31.10 -3.47 -22.40
CA PHE A 37 -29.68 -3.13 -22.50
C PHE A 37 -28.86 -4.28 -23.07
N ASP A 38 -29.04 -5.49 -22.53
CA ASP A 38 -28.31 -6.69 -22.96
C ASP A 38 -28.63 -7.08 -24.41
N ILE A 39 -29.88 -6.87 -24.89
CA ILE A 39 -30.23 -7.09 -26.30
C ILE A 39 -29.47 -6.12 -27.20
N LYS A 40 -29.46 -4.83 -26.88
CA LYS A 40 -28.75 -3.81 -27.67
C LYS A 40 -27.23 -4.05 -27.65
N LEU A 41 -26.69 -4.50 -26.53
CA LEU A 41 -25.25 -4.86 -26.42
C LEU A 41 -24.92 -6.03 -27.35
N LYS A 42 -25.74 -7.09 -27.36
CA LYS A 42 -25.58 -8.23 -28.29
C LYS A 42 -25.71 -7.86 -29.76
N GLU A 43 -26.62 -6.92 -30.08
CA GLU A 43 -26.73 -6.39 -31.43
C GLU A 43 -25.46 -5.68 -31.87
N LEU A 44 -24.89 -4.83 -30.97
CA LEU A 44 -23.61 -4.16 -31.22
C LEU A 44 -22.45 -5.16 -31.38
N GLU A 45 -22.36 -6.18 -30.50
CA GLU A 45 -21.37 -7.24 -30.60
C GLU A 45 -21.43 -7.99 -31.94
N ALA A 46 -22.62 -8.29 -32.42
CA ALA A 46 -22.81 -8.98 -33.69
C ALA A 46 -22.37 -8.11 -34.88
N LEU A 47 -22.71 -6.82 -34.88
CA LEU A 47 -22.28 -5.87 -35.91
C LEU A 47 -20.75 -5.67 -35.90
N GLU A 48 -20.15 -5.48 -34.76
CA GLU A 48 -18.70 -5.30 -34.61
C GLU A 48 -17.91 -6.56 -34.98
N LYS A 49 -18.46 -7.73 -34.71
CA LYS A 49 -17.87 -9.01 -35.16
C LYS A 49 -17.92 -9.18 -36.67
N GLN A 50 -19.00 -8.70 -37.30
CA GLN A 50 -19.17 -8.77 -38.75
C GLN A 50 -18.33 -7.71 -39.47
N TYR A 51 -18.09 -6.53 -38.84
CA TYR A 51 -17.38 -5.38 -39.40
C TYR A 51 -16.31 -4.87 -38.45
N PRO A 52 -15.20 -5.63 -38.23
CA PRO A 52 -14.15 -5.30 -37.26
C PRO A 52 -13.49 -3.95 -37.51
N GLU A 53 -13.47 -3.48 -38.76
CA GLU A 53 -12.90 -2.20 -39.16
C GLU A 53 -13.68 -0.97 -38.65
N PHE A 54 -14.93 -1.17 -38.20
CA PHE A 54 -15.78 -0.11 -37.66
C PHE A 54 -15.91 -0.15 -36.14
N VAL A 55 -15.20 -1.07 -35.46
CA VAL A 55 -15.20 -1.13 -34.00
C VAL A 55 -14.73 0.21 -33.43
N HIS A 56 -15.61 0.82 -32.63
CA HIS A 56 -15.26 2.09 -31.98
C HIS A 56 -14.31 1.83 -30.80
N PRO A 57 -13.20 2.59 -30.63
CA PRO A 57 -12.25 2.42 -29.52
C PRO A 57 -12.90 2.43 -28.12
N ASP A 58 -14.06 3.04 -28.01
CA ASP A 58 -14.83 3.19 -26.78
C ASP A 58 -16.09 2.34 -26.75
N SER A 59 -16.18 1.30 -27.58
CA SER A 59 -17.38 0.46 -27.59
C SER A 59 -17.63 -0.16 -26.23
N PRO A 60 -18.87 -0.16 -25.73
CA PRO A 60 -19.26 -0.89 -24.54
C PRO A 60 -18.96 -2.39 -24.63
N THR A 61 -18.84 -2.96 -25.83
CA THR A 61 -18.48 -4.37 -26.04
C THR A 61 -17.05 -4.67 -25.63
N LEU A 62 -16.14 -3.69 -25.65
CA LEU A 62 -14.78 -3.82 -25.16
C LEU A 62 -14.70 -3.97 -23.62
N LYS A 63 -15.80 -3.77 -22.93
CA LYS A 63 -15.95 -4.02 -21.49
C LYS A 63 -16.26 -5.49 -21.16
N VAL A 64 -16.50 -6.31 -22.16
CA VAL A 64 -16.62 -7.75 -22.00
C VAL A 64 -15.21 -8.32 -21.90
N GLY A 65 -14.86 -8.86 -20.73
CA GLY A 65 -13.55 -9.45 -20.50
C GLY A 65 -13.26 -10.64 -21.42
N GLY A 66 -12.03 -10.96 -21.62
CA GLY A 66 -11.57 -12.06 -22.47
C GLY A 66 -10.05 -12.22 -22.50
N GLU A 67 -9.31 -11.35 -21.79
CA GLU A 67 -7.86 -11.47 -21.67
C GLU A 67 -7.49 -12.33 -20.47
N ILE A 68 -6.71 -13.39 -20.72
CA ILE A 68 -6.11 -14.22 -19.67
C ILE A 68 -4.71 -13.70 -19.38
N THR A 69 -4.54 -13.08 -18.23
CA THR A 69 -3.27 -12.56 -17.76
C THR A 69 -2.54 -13.62 -16.94
N LYS A 70 -1.39 -14.10 -17.39
CA LYS A 70 -0.63 -15.12 -16.64
C LYS A 70 0.01 -14.60 -15.37
N THR A 71 0.44 -13.32 -15.37
CA THR A 71 0.99 -12.60 -14.21
C THR A 71 0.74 -11.11 -14.40
N PHE A 72 0.40 -10.40 -13.32
CA PHE A 72 0.28 -8.95 -13.38
C PHE A 72 1.66 -8.28 -13.40
N LYS A 73 1.85 -7.32 -14.30
CA LYS A 73 3.06 -6.49 -14.31
C LYS A 73 3.05 -5.55 -13.11
N THR A 74 4.18 -5.40 -12.44
CA THR A 74 4.33 -4.40 -11.39
C THR A 74 4.65 -3.03 -12.03
N VAL A 75 3.94 -1.99 -11.61
CA VAL A 75 4.08 -0.62 -12.11
C VAL A 75 4.39 0.31 -10.95
N VAL A 76 5.33 1.21 -11.14
CA VAL A 76 5.66 2.28 -10.18
C VAL A 76 4.65 3.41 -10.33
N HIS A 77 4.10 3.89 -9.22
CA HIS A 77 3.19 5.03 -9.21
C HIS A 77 3.95 6.33 -9.46
N LYS A 78 3.45 7.15 -10.37
CA LYS A 78 3.99 8.50 -10.59
C LYS A 78 3.85 9.38 -9.33
N TRP A 79 2.69 9.31 -8.69
CA TRP A 79 2.44 9.89 -7.37
C TRP A 79 2.24 8.75 -6.35
N PRO A 80 2.98 8.71 -5.23
CA PRO A 80 2.82 7.65 -4.23
C PRO A 80 1.40 7.56 -3.68
N MET A 81 0.89 6.34 -3.50
CA MET A 81 -0.42 6.08 -2.89
C MET A 81 -0.27 5.88 -1.37
N LEU A 82 -0.13 7.00 -0.65
CA LEU A 82 0.10 7.01 0.78
C LEU A 82 -1.15 6.62 1.57
N SER A 83 -0.94 6.05 2.75
CA SER A 83 -2.01 5.81 3.72
C SER A 83 -2.41 7.12 4.42
N LEU A 84 -3.62 7.18 4.97
CA LEU A 84 -4.06 8.29 5.81
C LEU A 84 -3.74 8.02 7.28
N GLY A 85 -3.48 9.06 8.06
CA GLY A 85 -3.50 8.98 9.52
C GLY A 85 -4.92 8.66 10.00
N ASN A 86 -5.06 7.86 11.08
CA ASN A 86 -6.35 7.53 11.65
C ASN A 86 -6.60 8.33 12.93
N THR A 87 -7.85 8.73 13.15
CA THR A 87 -8.37 9.30 14.39
C THR A 87 -9.64 8.57 14.80
N TYR A 88 -9.97 8.61 16.09
CA TYR A 88 -11.08 7.83 16.66
C TYR A 88 -12.00 8.66 17.57
N ASN A 89 -11.67 9.90 17.82
CA ASN A 89 -12.43 10.80 18.68
C ASN A 89 -12.34 12.26 18.19
N ALA A 90 -13.20 13.12 18.74
CA ALA A 90 -13.26 14.53 18.37
C ALA A 90 -11.98 15.30 18.73
N GLN A 91 -11.30 14.95 19.84
CA GLN A 91 -10.08 15.65 20.27
C GLN A 91 -8.94 15.47 19.25
N ASP A 92 -8.76 14.26 18.72
CA ASP A 92 -7.75 13.99 17.67
C ASP A 92 -7.96 14.88 16.44
N LEU A 93 -9.22 15.16 16.08
CA LEU A 93 -9.57 16.04 14.96
C LEU A 93 -9.34 17.51 15.29
N ILE A 94 -9.64 17.93 16.51
CA ILE A 94 -9.33 19.29 17.00
C ILE A 94 -7.80 19.49 17.00
N ASP A 95 -7.04 18.52 17.43
CA ASP A 95 -5.57 18.57 17.39
C ASP A 95 -5.03 18.62 15.95
N PHE A 96 -5.69 17.92 15.03
CA PHE A 96 -5.39 18.02 13.60
C PHE A 96 -5.65 19.43 13.06
N ASP A 97 -6.80 20.01 13.36
CA ASP A 97 -7.18 21.37 12.97
C ASP A 97 -6.18 22.40 13.52
N GLN A 98 -5.80 22.28 14.79
CA GLN A 98 -4.79 23.16 15.40
C GLN A 98 -3.42 23.08 14.72
N ARG A 99 -3.01 21.88 14.31
CA ARG A 99 -1.75 21.72 13.54
C ARG A 99 -1.84 22.39 12.17
N ILE A 100 -2.98 22.29 11.49
CA ILE A 100 -3.22 22.98 10.21
C ILE A 100 -3.17 24.50 10.42
N LYS A 101 -3.93 25.02 11.38
CA LYS A 101 -3.96 26.47 11.73
C LYS A 101 -2.57 27.02 12.05
N LYS A 102 -1.78 26.28 12.80
CA LYS A 102 -0.39 26.66 13.11
C LYS A 102 0.50 26.74 11.89
N ALA A 103 0.25 25.92 10.87
CA ALA A 103 1.09 25.85 9.67
C ALA A 103 0.71 26.88 8.61
N ILE A 104 -0.60 27.08 8.36
CA ILE A 104 -1.11 27.87 7.22
C ILE A 104 -2.09 29.00 7.62
N GLY A 105 -2.31 29.24 8.93
CA GLY A 105 -3.30 30.21 9.44
C GLY A 105 -4.74 29.67 9.42
N ASP A 106 -5.70 30.55 9.68
CA ASP A 106 -7.10 30.17 9.90
C ASP A 106 -7.97 30.17 8.63
N ASN A 107 -7.43 30.63 7.49
CA ASN A 107 -8.21 30.78 6.25
C ASN A 107 -8.10 29.55 5.35
N PHE A 108 -8.83 28.49 5.69
CA PHE A 108 -8.93 27.27 4.89
C PHE A 108 -10.28 26.58 5.10
N GLN A 109 -10.58 25.63 4.23
CA GLN A 109 -11.79 24.80 4.27
C GLN A 109 -11.42 23.33 4.20
N TYR A 110 -12.33 22.48 4.65
CA TYR A 110 -12.22 21.03 4.51
C TYR A 110 -13.21 20.47 3.49
N VAL A 111 -12.86 19.37 2.87
CA VAL A 111 -13.79 18.47 2.18
C VAL A 111 -13.87 17.18 2.98
N CYS A 112 -15.09 16.83 3.40
CA CYS A 112 -15.40 15.57 4.06
C CYS A 112 -15.99 14.59 3.05
N GLU A 113 -15.47 13.38 3.03
CA GLU A 113 -15.85 12.31 2.11
C GLU A 113 -16.05 11.02 2.88
N LEU A 114 -16.93 10.13 2.37
CA LEU A 114 -17.07 8.79 2.94
C LEU A 114 -15.80 7.99 2.67
N LYS A 115 -15.30 7.28 3.67
CA LYS A 115 -14.18 6.37 3.53
C LYS A 115 -14.67 5.01 3.10
N PHE A 116 -14.67 4.76 1.79
CA PHE A 116 -15.14 3.50 1.20
C PHE A 116 -14.28 2.33 1.65
N ASP A 117 -14.92 1.19 1.90
CA ASP A 117 -14.24 -0.05 2.27
C ASP A 117 -14.15 -0.99 1.06
N GLY A 118 -13.04 -0.91 0.35
CA GLY A 118 -12.81 -1.63 -0.90
C GLY A 118 -11.33 -1.86 -1.21
N LEU A 119 -11.00 -1.82 -2.50
CA LEU A 119 -9.64 -1.89 -3.04
C LEU A 119 -9.28 -0.56 -3.70
N SER A 120 -8.27 0.12 -3.17
CA SER A 120 -7.78 1.36 -3.77
C SER A 120 -7.13 1.12 -5.13
N ILE A 121 -7.50 1.97 -6.09
CA ILE A 121 -7.07 1.92 -7.49
C ILE A 121 -6.59 3.29 -7.96
N SER A 122 -5.58 3.32 -8.81
CA SER A 122 -5.16 4.49 -9.58
C SER A 122 -5.42 4.26 -11.05
N LEU A 123 -6.15 5.18 -11.68
CA LEU A 123 -6.48 5.17 -13.10
C LEU A 123 -5.71 6.28 -13.80
N THR A 124 -4.88 5.93 -14.77
CA THR A 124 -4.16 6.89 -15.60
C THR A 124 -4.89 7.09 -16.92
N TYR A 125 -5.15 8.33 -17.26
CA TYR A 125 -5.73 8.73 -18.53
C TYR A 125 -4.74 9.59 -19.31
N GLU A 126 -4.71 9.37 -20.62
CA GLU A 126 -3.92 10.15 -21.58
C GLU A 126 -4.80 10.48 -22.78
N ASN A 127 -4.82 11.76 -23.16
CA ASN A 127 -5.68 12.26 -24.25
C ASN A 127 -7.15 11.81 -24.12
N GLY A 128 -7.67 11.84 -22.90
CA GLY A 128 -9.02 11.42 -22.56
C GLY A 128 -9.28 9.91 -22.60
N LYS A 129 -8.27 9.05 -22.81
CA LYS A 129 -8.43 7.58 -22.86
C LYS A 129 -7.80 6.91 -21.66
N LEU A 130 -8.45 5.86 -21.13
CA LEU A 130 -7.89 5.04 -20.07
C LEU A 130 -6.67 4.29 -20.58
N LEU A 131 -5.49 4.74 -20.14
CA LEU A 131 -4.21 4.11 -20.46
C LEU A 131 -3.94 2.92 -19.55
N ARG A 132 -4.12 3.11 -18.22
CA ARG A 132 -3.71 2.13 -17.23
C ARG A 132 -4.52 2.20 -15.95
N ALA A 133 -4.66 1.05 -15.26
CA ALA A 133 -5.24 0.92 -13.94
C ALA A 133 -4.29 0.11 -13.04
N VAL A 134 -3.89 0.66 -11.89
CA VAL A 134 -2.88 0.06 -11.02
C VAL A 134 -3.41 -0.01 -9.58
N THR A 135 -3.29 -1.17 -8.94
CA THR A 135 -3.64 -1.31 -7.51
C THR A 135 -2.66 -0.52 -6.64
N ARG A 136 -3.07 -0.15 -5.42
CA ARG A 136 -2.19 0.57 -4.49
C ARG A 136 -0.86 -0.15 -4.24
N GLY A 137 -0.89 -1.49 -4.13
CA GLY A 137 0.29 -2.27 -3.78
C GLY A 137 0.87 -1.85 -2.44
N ASP A 138 2.18 -1.56 -2.42
CA ASP A 138 2.89 -1.05 -1.24
C ASP A 138 2.84 0.48 -1.09
N GLY A 139 2.13 1.15 -2.00
CA GLY A 139 2.02 2.61 -2.07
C GLY A 139 3.05 3.26 -3.00
N THR A 140 4.13 2.58 -3.34
CA THR A 140 5.14 3.04 -4.31
C THR A 140 4.95 2.37 -5.66
N LYS A 141 4.57 1.10 -5.64
CA LYS A 141 4.30 0.27 -6.83
C LYS A 141 3.12 -0.64 -6.59
N GLY A 142 2.38 -0.97 -7.65
CA GLY A 142 1.21 -1.84 -7.60
C GLY A 142 1.12 -2.76 -8.81
N ASP A 143 0.10 -3.60 -8.84
CA ASP A 143 -0.16 -4.54 -9.93
C ASP A 143 -0.98 -3.84 -11.03
N ASP A 144 -0.58 -3.98 -12.30
CA ASP A 144 -1.35 -3.52 -13.45
C ASP A 144 -2.56 -4.44 -13.67
N VAL A 145 -3.73 -3.91 -13.38
CA VAL A 145 -5.01 -4.62 -13.48
C VAL A 145 -5.91 -4.01 -14.57
N THR A 146 -5.33 -3.35 -15.55
CA THR A 146 -6.03 -2.59 -16.58
C THR A 146 -7.08 -3.42 -17.32
N ALA A 147 -6.75 -4.66 -17.70
CA ALA A 147 -7.69 -5.54 -18.39
C ALA A 147 -8.96 -5.81 -17.54
N ASN A 148 -8.78 -6.02 -16.23
CA ASN A 148 -9.86 -6.28 -15.30
C ASN A 148 -10.69 -5.02 -15.03
N ILE A 149 -10.05 -3.87 -14.84
CA ILE A 149 -10.72 -2.60 -14.57
C ILE A 149 -11.54 -2.11 -15.79
N LYS A 150 -11.07 -2.39 -17.00
CA LYS A 150 -11.85 -2.09 -18.22
C LYS A 150 -13.22 -2.78 -18.25
N THR A 151 -13.41 -3.85 -17.50
CA THR A 151 -14.71 -4.54 -17.40
C THR A 151 -15.71 -3.83 -16.49
N LEU A 152 -15.27 -2.92 -15.63
CA LEU A 152 -16.16 -2.17 -14.72
C LEU A 152 -16.95 -1.12 -15.51
N ARG A 153 -18.28 -1.23 -15.46
CA ARG A 153 -19.18 -0.36 -16.23
C ARG A 153 -19.17 1.09 -15.76
N SER A 154 -18.87 1.35 -14.49
CA SER A 154 -18.76 2.69 -13.90
C SER A 154 -17.50 3.46 -14.28
N ILE A 155 -16.50 2.82 -14.93
CA ILE A 155 -15.27 3.47 -15.34
C ILE A 155 -15.32 3.80 -16.83
N PRO A 156 -15.31 5.10 -17.23
CA PRO A 156 -15.27 5.50 -18.63
C PRO A 156 -13.95 5.05 -19.29
N LEU A 157 -14.01 4.41 -20.46
CA LEU A 157 -12.80 4.08 -21.22
C LEU A 157 -12.27 5.29 -21.98
N SER A 158 -13.14 6.25 -22.29
CA SER A 158 -12.76 7.52 -22.89
C SER A 158 -13.65 8.68 -22.41
N LEU A 159 -13.09 9.85 -22.44
CA LEU A 159 -13.67 11.11 -22.02
C LEU A 159 -13.70 12.07 -23.19
N THR A 160 -14.84 12.73 -23.42
CA THR A 160 -15.06 13.64 -24.55
C THR A 160 -15.36 15.08 -24.09
N HIS A 161 -15.23 15.36 -22.80
CA HIS A 161 -15.54 16.65 -22.21
C HIS A 161 -14.43 17.70 -22.47
N GLN A 162 -14.84 18.97 -22.54
CA GLN A 162 -13.88 20.09 -22.52
C GLN A 162 -13.24 20.20 -21.12
N ASN A 163 -11.99 20.67 -21.04
CA ASN A 163 -11.21 20.86 -19.82
C ASN A 163 -10.76 19.55 -19.12
N VAL A 164 -10.73 18.44 -19.84
CA VAL A 164 -10.07 17.23 -19.36
C VAL A 164 -8.57 17.43 -19.58
N PRO A 165 -7.72 17.29 -18.53
CA PRO A 165 -6.27 17.38 -18.70
C PRO A 165 -5.76 16.31 -19.68
N GLU A 166 -4.74 16.65 -20.47
CA GLU A 166 -4.15 15.74 -21.44
C GLU A 166 -3.61 14.48 -20.78
N HIS A 167 -2.95 14.64 -19.61
CA HIS A 167 -2.43 13.56 -18.81
C HIS A 167 -2.83 13.76 -17.35
N PHE A 168 -3.52 12.77 -16.78
CA PHE A 168 -3.92 12.79 -15.37
C PHE A 168 -4.05 11.38 -14.77
N GLU A 169 -3.97 11.31 -13.45
CA GLU A 169 -4.25 10.15 -12.64
C GLU A 169 -5.45 10.45 -11.73
N ILE A 170 -6.41 9.55 -11.69
CA ILE A 170 -7.54 9.65 -10.77
C ILE A 170 -7.60 8.43 -9.87
N ARG A 171 -7.77 8.66 -8.58
CA ARG A 171 -7.82 7.60 -7.57
C ARG A 171 -9.22 7.33 -7.12
N GLY A 172 -9.47 6.06 -6.86
CA GLY A 172 -10.76 5.58 -6.42
C GLY A 172 -10.66 4.36 -5.54
N GLU A 173 -11.84 3.89 -5.14
CA GLU A 173 -12.01 2.65 -4.40
C GLU A 173 -12.95 1.74 -5.16
N VAL A 174 -12.47 0.54 -5.53
CA VAL A 174 -13.29 -0.51 -6.13
C VAL A 174 -13.97 -1.28 -5.01
N PHE A 175 -15.27 -1.42 -5.09
CA PHE A 175 -16.08 -2.05 -4.05
C PHE A 175 -17.20 -2.90 -4.65
N MET A 176 -17.97 -3.55 -3.79
CA MET A 176 -19.14 -4.30 -4.15
C MET A 176 -20.35 -3.88 -3.30
N HIS A 177 -21.51 -3.75 -3.94
CA HIS A 177 -22.76 -3.47 -3.23
C HIS A 177 -23.19 -4.67 -2.37
N LYS A 178 -23.74 -4.40 -1.16
CA LYS A 178 -24.19 -5.40 -0.18
C LYS A 178 -25.15 -6.41 -0.78
N ALA A 179 -26.19 -5.95 -1.45
CA ALA A 179 -27.21 -6.82 -2.04
C ALA A 179 -26.62 -7.79 -3.09
N ALA A 180 -25.69 -7.31 -3.91
CA ALA A 180 -25.01 -8.16 -4.89
C ALA A 180 -24.09 -9.18 -4.23
N PHE A 181 -23.40 -8.79 -3.15
CA PHE A 181 -22.55 -9.68 -2.35
C PHE A 181 -23.38 -10.78 -1.68
N GLU A 182 -24.51 -10.42 -1.07
CA GLU A 182 -25.42 -11.38 -0.42
C GLU A 182 -25.96 -12.39 -1.43
N LYS A 183 -26.40 -11.92 -2.61
CA LYS A 183 -26.87 -12.80 -3.68
C LYS A 183 -25.81 -13.81 -4.13
N LEU A 184 -24.58 -13.35 -4.36
CA LEU A 184 -23.47 -14.24 -4.74
C LEU A 184 -23.11 -15.25 -3.65
N ASN A 185 -23.17 -14.86 -2.38
CA ASN A 185 -22.93 -15.78 -1.28
C ASN A 185 -24.05 -16.82 -1.17
N GLN A 186 -25.31 -16.44 -1.40
CA GLN A 186 -26.42 -17.36 -1.41
C GLN A 186 -26.25 -18.41 -2.53
N GLU A 187 -25.93 -17.98 -3.75
CA GLU A 187 -25.65 -18.89 -4.88
C GLU A 187 -24.53 -19.87 -4.60
N ARG A 188 -23.45 -19.43 -3.93
CA ARG A 188 -22.33 -20.32 -3.53
C ARG A 188 -22.75 -21.35 -2.48
N ILE A 189 -23.50 -20.92 -1.48
CA ILE A 189 -24.01 -21.83 -0.41
C ILE A 189 -24.91 -22.90 -1.04
N GLU A 190 -25.78 -22.53 -1.97
CA GLU A 190 -26.64 -23.48 -2.71
C GLU A 190 -25.84 -24.48 -3.56
N GLN A 191 -24.65 -24.10 -4.02
CA GLN A 191 -23.72 -24.96 -4.75
C GLN A 191 -22.82 -25.79 -3.81
N GLY A 192 -22.99 -25.66 -2.48
CA GLY A 192 -22.17 -26.35 -1.47
C GLY A 192 -20.77 -25.75 -1.28
N GLU A 193 -20.54 -24.55 -1.78
CA GLU A 193 -19.27 -23.84 -1.65
C GLU A 193 -19.24 -22.94 -0.41
N GLN A 194 -18.04 -22.59 0.07
CA GLN A 194 -17.88 -21.69 1.19
C GLN A 194 -18.19 -20.23 0.77
N ALA A 195 -19.00 -19.53 1.57
CA ALA A 195 -19.29 -18.12 1.37
C ALA A 195 -18.04 -17.24 1.45
N TYR A 196 -18.00 -16.16 0.69
CA TYR A 196 -16.97 -15.13 0.82
C TYR A 196 -17.07 -14.38 2.15
N ALA A 197 -15.94 -13.96 2.69
CA ALA A 197 -15.88 -13.39 4.04
C ALA A 197 -16.50 -11.98 4.15
N ASN A 198 -16.24 -11.10 3.20
CA ASN A 198 -16.79 -9.73 3.16
C ASN A 198 -16.67 -9.12 1.75
N PRO A 199 -17.43 -8.04 1.45
CA PRO A 199 -17.42 -7.37 0.15
C PRO A 199 -16.03 -6.85 -0.27
N ARG A 200 -15.23 -6.30 0.66
CA ARG A 200 -13.88 -5.77 0.41
C ARG A 200 -12.92 -6.86 -0.09
N ASN A 201 -12.85 -7.99 0.65
CA ASN A 201 -11.98 -9.11 0.26
C ASN A 201 -12.42 -9.72 -1.07
N PHE A 202 -13.73 -9.78 -1.31
CA PHE A 202 -14.28 -10.22 -2.58
C PHE A 202 -13.87 -9.29 -3.73
N ALA A 203 -14.04 -7.97 -3.58
CA ALA A 203 -13.64 -6.99 -4.59
C ALA A 203 -12.14 -7.08 -4.89
N SER A 204 -11.30 -7.13 -3.84
CA SER A 204 -9.84 -7.25 -3.97
C SER A 204 -9.42 -8.54 -4.68
N GLY A 205 -10.03 -9.68 -4.32
CA GLY A 205 -9.75 -10.96 -4.97
C GLY A 205 -10.22 -10.98 -6.43
N THR A 206 -11.37 -10.37 -6.71
CA THR A 206 -11.92 -10.29 -8.07
C THR A 206 -11.05 -9.44 -8.99
N VAL A 207 -10.64 -8.24 -8.57
CA VAL A 207 -9.78 -7.37 -9.39
C VAL A 207 -8.42 -8.03 -9.70
N LYS A 208 -7.98 -8.98 -8.90
CA LYS A 208 -6.72 -9.74 -9.09
C LYS A 208 -6.90 -11.11 -9.75
N MET A 209 -8.06 -11.40 -10.32
CA MET A 209 -8.26 -12.62 -11.12
C MET A 209 -7.50 -12.53 -12.44
N GLN A 210 -7.00 -13.68 -12.91
CA GLN A 210 -6.25 -13.76 -14.16
C GLN A 210 -7.13 -13.66 -15.40
N ASP A 211 -8.39 -14.07 -15.28
CA ASP A 211 -9.37 -14.04 -16.37
C ASP A 211 -10.31 -12.84 -16.21
N SER A 212 -10.19 -11.86 -17.09
CA SER A 212 -11.03 -10.66 -17.08
C SER A 212 -12.49 -10.96 -17.49
N ALA A 213 -12.79 -12.07 -18.18
CA ALA A 213 -14.15 -12.50 -18.45
C ALA A 213 -14.88 -12.92 -17.16
N GLU A 214 -14.18 -13.54 -16.22
CA GLU A 214 -14.72 -13.86 -14.90
C GLU A 214 -14.92 -12.61 -14.04
N VAL A 215 -14.03 -11.60 -14.19
CA VAL A 215 -14.22 -10.30 -13.53
C VAL A 215 -15.46 -9.58 -14.05
N ALA A 216 -15.70 -9.59 -15.37
CA ALA A 216 -16.84 -8.95 -16.01
C ALA A 216 -18.20 -9.48 -15.52
N LYS A 217 -18.27 -10.73 -15.07
CA LYS A 217 -19.49 -11.35 -14.51
C LYS A 217 -19.81 -10.86 -13.08
N ARG A 218 -18.86 -10.18 -12.42
CA ARG A 218 -18.98 -9.77 -11.02
C ARG A 218 -19.33 -8.29 -10.95
N PRO A 219 -20.42 -7.91 -10.28
CA PRO A 219 -20.91 -6.53 -10.28
C PRO A 219 -20.08 -5.64 -9.33
N LEU A 220 -18.84 -5.35 -9.72
CA LEU A 220 -17.99 -4.38 -9.04
C LEU A 220 -18.32 -2.97 -9.50
N ASP A 221 -18.16 -2.02 -8.58
CA ASP A 221 -18.30 -0.58 -8.81
C ASP A 221 -17.08 0.18 -8.28
N CYS A 222 -16.92 1.46 -8.64
CA CYS A 222 -15.78 2.27 -8.25
C CYS A 222 -16.18 3.73 -7.99
N PHE A 223 -15.95 4.21 -6.78
CA PHE A 223 -16.00 5.65 -6.48
C PHE A 223 -14.63 6.29 -6.67
N LEU A 224 -14.60 7.43 -7.39
CA LEU A 224 -13.38 8.22 -7.60
C LEU A 224 -13.38 9.39 -6.60
N TYR A 225 -12.21 9.61 -5.96
CA TYR A 225 -12.12 10.55 -4.83
C TYR A 225 -10.91 11.48 -4.86
N PHE A 226 -9.97 11.37 -5.82
CA PHE A 226 -8.84 12.30 -5.88
C PHE A 226 -8.21 12.36 -7.28
N LEU A 227 -8.03 13.59 -7.77
CA LEU A 227 -7.42 13.88 -9.07
C LEU A 227 -5.99 14.39 -8.92
N TYR A 228 -5.07 13.80 -9.67
CA TYR A 228 -3.71 14.30 -9.89
C TYR A 228 -3.52 14.64 -11.38
N ALA A 229 -3.00 15.81 -11.68
CA ALA A 229 -2.60 16.19 -13.03
C ALA A 229 -1.31 16.99 -12.96
N ASP A 230 -0.46 16.89 -14.00
CA ASP A 230 0.78 17.67 -14.09
C ASP A 230 0.47 19.16 -14.11
N GLN A 231 -0.53 19.52 -14.91
CA GLN A 231 -1.12 20.87 -14.93
C GLN A 231 -2.57 20.75 -14.45
N ASN A 232 -2.76 20.83 -13.14
CA ASN A 232 -4.10 20.74 -12.56
C ASN A 232 -4.84 22.08 -12.83
N PRO A 233 -5.94 22.06 -13.61
CA PRO A 233 -6.69 23.29 -13.93
C PRO A 233 -7.52 23.80 -12.74
N PHE A 234 -7.66 22.99 -11.68
CA PHE A 234 -8.49 23.32 -10.52
C PHE A 234 -7.64 23.84 -9.36
N LYS A 235 -8.18 24.80 -8.63
CA LYS A 235 -7.53 25.37 -7.44
C LYS A 235 -7.87 24.59 -6.17
N THR A 236 -9.02 23.92 -6.16
CA THR A 236 -9.52 23.23 -4.98
C THR A 236 -9.90 21.78 -5.28
N HIS A 237 -9.83 20.97 -4.26
CA HIS A 237 -10.25 19.56 -4.31
C HIS A 237 -11.75 19.44 -4.62
N TRP A 238 -12.58 20.33 -4.05
CA TRP A 238 -14.01 20.37 -4.31
C TRP A 238 -14.33 20.64 -5.78
N GLU A 239 -13.67 21.65 -6.39
CA GLU A 239 -13.82 21.93 -7.82
C GLU A 239 -13.46 20.73 -8.68
N SER A 240 -12.36 20.03 -8.35
CA SER A 240 -11.92 18.85 -9.10
C SER A 240 -12.92 17.70 -9.00
N LEU A 241 -13.54 17.46 -7.82
CA LEU A 241 -14.56 16.44 -7.66
C LEU A 241 -15.80 16.74 -8.52
N GLN A 242 -16.25 18.02 -8.57
CA GLN A 242 -17.37 18.43 -9.40
C GLN A 242 -17.06 18.25 -10.89
N ALA A 243 -15.85 18.61 -11.33
CA ALA A 243 -15.43 18.43 -12.71
C ALA A 243 -15.33 16.95 -13.09
N VAL A 244 -14.73 16.12 -12.24
CA VAL A 244 -14.60 14.67 -12.43
C VAL A 244 -15.98 14.01 -12.56
N LYS A 245 -16.95 14.42 -11.74
CA LYS A 245 -18.34 14.00 -11.87
C LYS A 245 -18.92 14.41 -13.24
N GLY A 246 -18.68 15.65 -13.67
CA GLY A 246 -19.08 16.16 -14.99
C GLY A 246 -18.46 15.38 -16.15
N TRP A 247 -17.27 14.80 -15.99
CA TRP A 247 -16.62 13.96 -17.00
C TRP A 247 -17.20 12.53 -17.09
N GLY A 248 -18.17 12.19 -16.24
CA GLY A 248 -18.86 10.91 -16.24
C GLY A 248 -18.25 9.85 -15.30
N PHE A 249 -17.41 10.26 -14.37
CA PHE A 249 -16.94 9.38 -13.30
C PHE A 249 -17.96 9.30 -12.15
N HIS A 250 -18.00 8.17 -11.51
CA HIS A 250 -18.82 7.96 -10.32
C HIS A 250 -18.13 8.58 -9.10
N VAL A 251 -18.63 9.72 -8.65
CA VAL A 251 -18.17 10.44 -7.45
C VAL A 251 -19.30 10.40 -6.43
N SER A 252 -18.97 10.22 -5.15
CA SER A 252 -19.97 10.16 -4.09
C SER A 252 -20.75 11.49 -3.96
N GLU A 253 -22.07 11.40 -3.94
CA GLU A 253 -22.96 12.53 -3.67
C GLU A 253 -22.89 13.00 -2.21
N GLU A 254 -22.37 12.18 -1.32
CA GLU A 254 -22.34 12.38 0.12
C GLU A 254 -21.13 13.23 0.58
N SER A 255 -20.31 13.67 -0.36
CA SER A 255 -19.18 14.57 -0.05
C SER A 255 -19.69 15.96 0.34
N LYS A 256 -19.03 16.60 1.32
CA LYS A 256 -19.45 17.92 1.83
C LYS A 256 -18.25 18.85 2.01
N LEU A 257 -18.43 20.10 1.54
CA LEU A 257 -17.52 21.20 1.86
C LEU A 257 -17.85 21.72 3.27
N CYS A 258 -16.84 21.78 4.15
CA CYS A 258 -16.95 22.22 5.53
C CYS A 258 -16.03 23.44 5.76
N ASN A 259 -16.56 24.49 6.40
CA ASN A 259 -15.82 25.72 6.63
C ASN A 259 -15.02 25.69 7.94
N THR A 260 -15.47 24.91 8.91
CA THR A 260 -14.87 24.82 10.25
C THR A 260 -14.73 23.37 10.69
N ILE A 261 -13.97 23.16 11.78
CA ILE A 261 -13.85 21.82 12.38
C ILE A 261 -15.18 21.36 13.00
N GLU A 262 -16.01 22.29 13.47
CA GLU A 262 -17.35 22.00 13.99
C GLU A 262 -18.25 21.44 12.89
N ASP A 263 -18.21 22.00 11.67
CA ASP A 263 -18.92 21.45 10.50
C ASP A 263 -18.48 20.02 10.21
N VAL A 264 -17.16 19.73 10.34
CA VAL A 264 -16.59 18.38 10.15
C VAL A 264 -17.15 17.43 11.22
N LEU A 265 -17.17 17.83 12.49
CA LEU A 265 -17.70 17.01 13.58
C LEU A 265 -19.20 16.72 13.40
N LEU A 266 -19.99 17.72 13.02
CA LEU A 266 -21.42 17.53 12.69
C LEU A 266 -21.62 16.58 11.51
N PHE A 267 -20.77 16.66 10.48
CA PHE A 267 -20.81 15.72 9.36
C PHE A 267 -20.55 14.29 9.84
N ILE A 268 -19.52 14.07 10.63
CA ILE A 268 -19.16 12.77 11.21
C ILE A 268 -20.32 12.20 12.04
N GLU A 269 -20.88 13.01 12.94
CA GLU A 269 -22.02 12.61 13.79
C GLU A 269 -23.22 12.19 12.93
N SER A 270 -23.51 12.95 11.87
CA SER A 270 -24.64 12.64 10.97
C SER A 270 -24.48 11.28 10.29
N TRP A 271 -23.25 10.79 10.09
CA TRP A 271 -22.95 9.51 9.45
C TRP A 271 -22.81 8.36 10.43
N GLU A 272 -22.82 8.59 11.73
CA GLU A 272 -22.71 7.52 12.72
C GLU A 272 -23.83 6.45 12.56
N THR A 273 -25.04 6.88 12.24
CA THR A 273 -26.20 6.01 12.01
C THR A 273 -26.55 5.82 10.52
N LYS A 274 -26.44 6.87 9.70
CA LYS A 274 -26.80 6.82 8.28
C LYS A 274 -25.97 5.80 7.48
N ARG A 275 -24.71 5.54 7.90
CA ARG A 275 -23.82 4.58 7.23
C ARG A 275 -24.40 3.18 7.09
N PHE A 276 -25.26 2.75 8.01
CA PHE A 276 -25.88 1.43 7.96
C PHE A 276 -26.92 1.29 6.86
N ASN A 277 -27.47 2.41 6.36
CA ASN A 277 -28.44 2.46 5.27
C ASN A 277 -27.81 2.52 3.87
N LEU A 278 -26.48 2.63 3.79
CA LEU A 278 -25.77 2.62 2.52
C LEU A 278 -25.81 1.23 1.88
N SER A 279 -25.90 1.20 0.57
CA SER A 279 -25.81 -0.04 -0.23
C SER A 279 -24.39 -0.63 -0.30
N TYR A 280 -23.39 0.04 0.26
CA TYR A 280 -21.98 -0.33 0.34
C TYR A 280 -21.43 -0.07 1.74
N ASP A 281 -20.25 -0.60 2.02
CA ASP A 281 -19.60 -0.42 3.31
C ASP A 281 -18.65 0.79 3.31
N ILE A 282 -18.62 1.49 4.46
CA ILE A 282 -17.63 2.53 4.75
C ILE A 282 -17.01 2.25 6.12
N ASP A 283 -15.71 2.54 6.27
CA ASP A 283 -14.98 2.35 7.52
C ASP A 283 -14.72 3.66 8.28
N GLY A 284 -15.23 4.78 7.75
CA GLY A 284 -15.06 6.10 8.37
C GLY A 284 -15.36 7.27 7.45
N ILE A 285 -14.74 8.40 7.78
CA ILE A 285 -14.80 9.66 7.02
C ILE A 285 -13.37 10.08 6.70
N VAL A 286 -13.12 10.58 5.49
CA VAL A 286 -11.86 11.22 5.10
C VAL A 286 -12.06 12.73 5.12
N ILE A 287 -11.17 13.43 5.80
CA ILE A 287 -11.15 14.88 5.91
C ILE A 287 -9.90 15.40 5.18
N LYS A 288 -10.07 16.28 4.21
CA LYS A 288 -8.99 16.85 3.40
C LYS A 288 -9.06 18.37 3.42
N VAL A 289 -7.92 19.06 3.49
CA VAL A 289 -7.85 20.51 3.24
C VAL A 289 -8.22 20.76 1.78
N ASN A 290 -9.11 21.71 1.52
CA ASN A 290 -9.71 21.90 0.20
C ASN A 290 -8.76 22.50 -0.85
N SER A 291 -7.94 23.49 -0.49
CA SER A 291 -7.03 24.17 -1.42
C SER A 291 -5.81 23.33 -1.76
N TYR A 292 -5.53 23.09 -3.04
CA TYR A 292 -4.35 22.37 -3.48
C TYR A 292 -3.04 23.10 -3.13
N ALA A 293 -3.03 24.44 -3.19
CA ALA A 293 -1.87 25.23 -2.76
C ALA A 293 -1.55 24.99 -1.28
N GLN A 294 -2.57 24.97 -0.42
CA GLN A 294 -2.41 24.69 1.01
C GLN A 294 -2.03 23.22 1.27
N GLN A 295 -2.53 22.28 0.47
CA GLN A 295 -2.09 20.86 0.57
C GLN A 295 -0.58 20.73 0.27
N GLN A 296 -0.09 21.45 -0.73
CA GLN A 296 1.34 21.47 -1.08
C GLN A 296 2.18 22.09 0.04
N GLU A 297 1.73 23.20 0.61
CA GLU A 297 2.39 23.87 1.72
C GLU A 297 2.51 22.97 2.97
N LEU A 298 1.45 22.27 3.32
CA LEU A 298 1.42 21.31 4.42
C LEU A 298 2.29 20.08 4.16
N GLY A 299 2.35 19.64 2.91
CA GLY A 299 3.20 18.54 2.47
C GLY A 299 2.84 17.18 3.04
N PHE A 300 3.86 16.32 3.15
CA PHE A 300 3.72 14.91 3.48
C PHE A 300 4.69 14.49 4.59
N THR A 301 4.34 13.42 5.29
CA THR A 301 5.29 12.61 6.07
C THR A 301 5.75 11.43 5.20
N ALA A 302 6.67 10.61 5.69
CA ALA A 302 7.08 9.38 4.98
C ALA A 302 5.91 8.39 4.75
N LYS A 303 4.80 8.49 5.50
CA LYS A 303 3.71 7.52 5.47
C LYS A 303 2.35 8.11 5.08
N SER A 304 2.14 9.41 5.29
CA SER A 304 0.82 10.03 5.13
C SER A 304 0.91 11.51 4.75
N PRO A 305 -0.11 12.06 4.04
CA PRO A 305 -0.24 13.49 3.84
C PRO A 305 -0.52 14.19 5.18
N ARG A 306 0.00 15.42 5.33
CA ARG A 306 -0.28 16.25 6.53
C ARG A 306 -1.59 17.02 6.42
N TRP A 307 -2.11 17.15 5.20
CA TRP A 307 -3.33 17.88 4.86
C TRP A 307 -4.59 17.01 4.83
N ALA A 308 -4.47 15.70 5.09
CA ALA A 308 -5.61 14.80 5.14
C ALA A 308 -5.49 13.83 6.31
N ILE A 309 -6.65 13.46 6.87
CA ILE A 309 -6.77 12.52 7.96
C ILE A 309 -8.04 11.69 7.80
N SER A 310 -8.10 10.50 8.37
CA SER A 310 -9.32 9.70 8.40
C SER A 310 -9.85 9.58 9.84
N TYR A 311 -11.14 9.80 9.99
CA TYR A 311 -11.88 9.46 11.20
C TYR A 311 -12.49 8.08 11.04
N LYS A 312 -12.26 7.19 12.00
CA LYS A 312 -12.88 5.87 12.03
C LYS A 312 -13.89 5.78 13.16
N TYR A 313 -15.07 5.28 12.83
CA TYR A 313 -16.10 5.01 13.82
C TYR A 313 -15.63 3.94 14.79
N LYS A 314 -16.20 3.96 16.01
CA LYS A 314 -15.95 2.89 16.97
C LYS A 314 -16.31 1.54 16.35
N ALA A 315 -15.41 0.59 16.53
CA ALA A 315 -15.63 -0.77 16.07
C ALA A 315 -16.82 -1.39 16.80
N GLN A 316 -17.54 -2.27 16.09
CA GLN A 316 -18.56 -3.09 16.74
C GLN A 316 -17.90 -4.01 17.75
N GLU A 317 -18.50 -4.12 18.92
CA GLU A 317 -18.12 -5.06 19.96
C GLU A 317 -19.09 -6.24 20.00
N VAL A 318 -18.59 -7.43 20.26
CA VAL A 318 -19.40 -8.62 20.43
C VAL A 318 -18.90 -9.45 21.60
N GLU A 319 -19.83 -10.02 22.36
CA GLU A 319 -19.50 -10.95 23.43
C GLU A 319 -19.26 -12.37 22.86
N THR A 320 -18.23 -13.02 23.39
CA THR A 320 -17.97 -14.45 23.14
C THR A 320 -17.22 -15.08 24.31
N THR A 321 -17.06 -16.41 24.30
CA THR A 321 -16.34 -17.13 25.34
C THR A 321 -14.88 -17.34 24.95
N LEU A 322 -13.95 -17.05 25.84
CA LEU A 322 -12.54 -17.41 25.74
C LEU A 322 -12.38 -18.91 26.01
N GLU A 323 -12.03 -19.70 25.00
CA GLU A 323 -11.83 -21.15 25.14
C GLU A 323 -10.44 -21.50 25.68
N LYS A 324 -9.40 -20.85 25.15
CA LYS A 324 -8.01 -21.00 25.59
C LYS A 324 -7.13 -19.86 25.07
N VAL A 325 -5.96 -19.68 25.67
CA VAL A 325 -4.90 -18.83 25.16
C VAL A 325 -3.80 -19.69 24.54
N THR A 326 -3.40 -19.38 23.33
CA THR A 326 -2.24 -19.96 22.63
C THR A 326 -1.21 -18.85 22.36
N TYR A 327 0.02 -19.24 22.09
CA TYR A 327 1.10 -18.31 21.89
C TYR A 327 1.74 -18.50 20.52
N GLN A 328 2.01 -17.43 19.82
CA GLN A 328 2.64 -17.43 18.50
C GLN A 328 4.01 -16.76 18.59
N VAL A 329 5.02 -17.41 18.01
CA VAL A 329 6.38 -16.89 17.96
C VAL A 329 6.59 -16.20 16.59
N GLY A 330 6.91 -14.93 16.62
CA GLY A 330 7.24 -14.16 15.41
C GLY A 330 8.71 -14.31 14.99
N ARG A 331 9.05 -13.82 13.80
CA ARG A 331 10.41 -13.90 13.22
C ARG A 331 11.50 -13.26 14.08
N THR A 332 11.16 -12.32 14.95
CA THR A 332 12.09 -11.65 15.88
C THR A 332 12.13 -12.29 17.26
N GLY A 333 11.52 -13.47 17.41
CA GLY A 333 11.39 -14.15 18.69
C GLY A 333 10.26 -13.61 19.58
N ALA A 334 9.57 -12.54 19.19
CA ALA A 334 8.45 -11.99 19.94
C ALA A 334 7.35 -13.01 20.11
N VAL A 335 6.93 -13.27 21.35
CA VAL A 335 5.87 -14.23 21.69
C VAL A 335 4.59 -13.48 21.94
N THR A 336 3.60 -13.70 21.09
CA THR A 336 2.31 -13.00 21.13
C THR A 336 1.20 -13.94 21.61
N PRO A 337 0.47 -13.61 22.70
CA PRO A 337 -0.65 -14.38 23.16
C PRO A 337 -1.87 -14.15 22.25
N VAL A 338 -2.60 -15.23 21.95
CA VAL A 338 -3.78 -15.24 21.09
C VAL A 338 -4.93 -15.94 21.83
N ALA A 339 -6.01 -15.22 22.04
CA ALA A 339 -7.26 -15.77 22.53
C ALA A 339 -7.92 -16.64 21.47
N ASN A 340 -8.17 -17.91 21.74
CA ASN A 340 -9.04 -18.75 20.95
C ASN A 340 -10.46 -18.63 21.52
N LEU A 341 -11.41 -18.32 20.66
CA LEU A 341 -12.74 -17.90 21.03
C LEU A 341 -13.79 -18.84 20.47
N LYS A 342 -14.88 -19.00 21.21
CA LYS A 342 -16.10 -19.58 20.62
C LYS A 342 -16.45 -18.74 19.37
N PRO A 343 -16.65 -19.37 18.20
CA PRO A 343 -16.90 -18.63 16.97
C PRO A 343 -18.07 -17.65 17.10
N VAL A 344 -17.85 -16.40 16.72
CA VAL A 344 -18.85 -15.33 16.80
C VAL A 344 -18.80 -14.45 15.56
N LEU A 345 -19.96 -14.01 15.09
CA LEU A 345 -20.05 -13.09 13.95
C LEU A 345 -19.75 -11.66 14.42
N LEU A 346 -18.75 -11.03 13.78
CA LEU A 346 -18.35 -9.64 14.07
C LEU A 346 -17.99 -8.91 12.77
N ALA A 347 -18.71 -7.86 12.46
CA ALA A 347 -18.54 -7.07 11.23
C ALA A 347 -18.45 -7.97 9.98
N GLY A 348 -19.48 -8.82 9.78
CA GLY A 348 -19.63 -9.68 8.59
C GLY A 348 -18.66 -10.87 8.50
N THR A 349 -17.79 -11.11 9.50
CA THR A 349 -16.89 -12.26 9.50
C THR A 349 -16.98 -13.08 10.79
N THR A 350 -16.78 -14.39 10.69
CA THR A 350 -16.72 -15.27 11.87
C THR A 350 -15.35 -15.19 12.52
N VAL A 351 -15.29 -14.58 13.71
CA VAL A 351 -14.09 -14.45 14.52
C VAL A 351 -13.96 -15.69 15.41
N LYS A 352 -12.79 -16.36 15.32
CA LYS A 352 -12.41 -17.53 16.13
C LYS A 352 -11.18 -17.26 16.99
N ARG A 353 -10.40 -16.21 16.67
CA ARG A 353 -9.18 -15.84 17.37
C ARG A 353 -9.07 -14.32 17.47
N ALA A 354 -8.53 -13.83 18.59
CA ALA A 354 -8.27 -12.41 18.81
C ALA A 354 -6.90 -12.22 19.48
N THR A 355 -6.22 -11.13 19.18
CA THR A 355 -4.93 -10.84 19.82
C THR A 355 -5.13 -10.40 21.26
N LEU A 356 -4.18 -10.78 22.10
CA LEU A 356 -4.01 -10.28 23.47
C LEU A 356 -2.71 -9.44 23.59
N HIS A 357 -2.11 -9.08 22.48
CA HIS A 357 -0.93 -8.23 22.36
C HIS A 357 0.29 -8.74 23.13
N ASN A 358 0.26 -8.79 24.46
CA ASN A 358 1.40 -9.16 25.33
C ASN A 358 0.94 -9.54 26.73
N ALA A 359 1.88 -9.89 27.61
CA ALA A 359 1.62 -10.31 28.99
C ALA A 359 0.93 -9.21 29.83
N ASN A 360 1.27 -7.94 29.63
CA ASN A 360 0.65 -6.85 30.36
C ASN A 360 -0.85 -6.76 30.09
N GLU A 361 -1.26 -7.05 28.85
CA GLU A 361 -2.66 -7.02 28.47
C GLU A 361 -3.46 -8.17 29.10
N ILE A 362 -2.88 -9.38 29.17
CA ILE A 362 -3.48 -10.49 29.93
C ILE A 362 -3.68 -10.10 31.39
N SER A 363 -2.68 -9.49 32.01
CA SER A 363 -2.74 -9.04 33.42
C SER A 363 -3.73 -7.90 33.60
N ARG A 364 -3.77 -6.93 32.67
CA ARG A 364 -4.72 -5.78 32.71
C ARG A 364 -6.17 -6.23 32.63
N LEU A 365 -6.42 -7.22 31.75
CA LEU A 365 -7.75 -7.80 31.56
C LEU A 365 -8.13 -8.77 32.68
N ASP A 366 -7.16 -9.17 33.51
CA ASP A 366 -7.33 -10.21 34.54
C ASP A 366 -8.04 -11.46 33.98
N LEU A 367 -7.51 -12.01 32.89
CA LEU A 367 -8.15 -13.09 32.17
C LEU A 367 -8.16 -14.40 32.94
N HIS A 368 -9.30 -15.09 32.92
CA HIS A 368 -9.50 -16.42 33.47
C HIS A 368 -10.03 -17.37 32.39
N GLU A 369 -9.87 -18.65 32.61
CA GLU A 369 -10.39 -19.68 31.71
C GLU A 369 -11.93 -19.61 31.61
N ASN A 370 -12.43 -19.74 30.37
CA ASN A 370 -13.85 -19.66 30.05
C ASN A 370 -14.53 -18.32 30.36
N ASP A 371 -13.73 -17.23 30.50
CA ASP A 371 -14.30 -15.89 30.63
C ASP A 371 -15.18 -15.51 29.42
N THR A 372 -16.26 -14.82 29.70
CA THR A 372 -16.99 -14.09 28.66
C THR A 372 -16.25 -12.80 28.37
N VAL A 373 -15.75 -12.64 27.13
CA VAL A 373 -14.94 -11.51 26.70
C VAL A 373 -15.66 -10.70 25.62
N LEU A 374 -15.43 -9.40 25.60
CA LEU A 374 -15.83 -8.53 24.51
C LEU A 374 -14.68 -8.41 23.52
N VAL A 375 -15.03 -8.58 22.26
CA VAL A 375 -14.07 -8.55 21.15
C VAL A 375 -14.47 -7.47 20.16
N GLU A 376 -13.52 -6.69 19.71
CA GLU A 376 -13.68 -5.75 18.61
C GLU A 376 -12.65 -6.02 17.50
N LYS A 377 -12.90 -5.52 16.28
CA LYS A 377 -11.89 -5.51 15.22
C LYS A 377 -11.15 -4.18 15.23
N GLY A 378 -9.90 -4.19 15.68
CA GLY A 378 -9.01 -3.04 15.59
C GLY A 378 -8.72 -2.69 14.13
N GLY A 379 -9.07 -1.47 13.71
CA GLY A 379 -8.92 -1.04 12.32
C GLY A 379 -9.71 -1.91 11.34
N GLU A 380 -10.77 -2.56 11.79
CA GLU A 380 -11.68 -3.45 11.05
C GLU A 380 -11.04 -4.74 10.51
N ILE A 381 -9.80 -5.03 10.84
CA ILE A 381 -9.06 -6.17 10.30
C ILE A 381 -8.69 -7.18 11.40
N ILE A 382 -8.02 -6.74 12.46
CA ILE A 382 -7.46 -7.65 13.49
C ILE A 382 -8.36 -7.68 14.71
N PRO A 383 -8.99 -8.83 15.05
CA PRO A 383 -9.76 -8.95 16.27
C PRO A 383 -8.86 -8.85 17.51
N LYS A 384 -9.31 -8.09 18.51
CA LYS A 384 -8.65 -7.99 19.82
C LYS A 384 -9.67 -8.11 20.95
N VAL A 385 -9.25 -8.67 22.07
CA VAL A 385 -10.05 -8.68 23.30
C VAL A 385 -9.88 -7.33 23.98
N ILE A 386 -10.99 -6.67 24.30
CA ILE A 386 -10.97 -5.32 24.90
C ILE A 386 -11.29 -5.31 26.38
N ARG A 387 -12.19 -6.20 26.83
CA ARG A 387 -12.59 -6.31 28.23
C ARG A 387 -13.22 -7.69 28.54
N VAL A 388 -13.29 -8.00 29.81
CA VAL A 388 -13.96 -9.19 30.34
C VAL A 388 -15.30 -8.75 30.95
N ASN A 389 -16.34 -9.57 30.74
CA ASN A 389 -17.62 -9.41 31.44
C ASN A 389 -17.53 -10.15 32.78
N LEU A 390 -17.15 -9.42 33.83
CA LEU A 390 -16.96 -9.97 35.19
C LEU A 390 -18.23 -10.55 35.80
N GLU A 391 -19.41 -10.05 35.43
CA GLU A 391 -20.69 -10.58 35.93
C GLU A 391 -20.97 -12.00 35.47
N LYS A 392 -20.38 -12.39 34.33
CA LYS A 392 -20.54 -13.75 33.77
C LYS A 392 -19.39 -14.69 34.13
N ARG A 393 -18.40 -14.24 34.90
CA ARG A 393 -17.26 -15.06 35.31
C ARG A 393 -17.69 -16.13 36.30
N LYS A 394 -17.22 -17.35 36.09
CA LYS A 394 -17.40 -18.44 37.04
C LYS A 394 -16.50 -18.25 38.25
N THR A 395 -17.00 -18.59 39.44
CA THR A 395 -16.27 -18.40 40.71
C THR A 395 -15.04 -19.28 40.86
N ASP A 396 -14.97 -20.38 40.11
CA ASP A 396 -13.89 -21.39 40.09
C ASP A 396 -12.97 -21.26 38.86
N ALA A 397 -13.13 -20.21 38.05
CA ALA A 397 -12.33 -20.00 36.86
C ALA A 397 -10.85 -19.78 37.20
N ALA A 398 -9.96 -20.58 36.64
CA ALA A 398 -8.52 -20.46 36.86
C ALA A 398 -7.95 -19.23 36.14
N LYS A 399 -7.08 -18.50 36.83
CA LYS A 399 -6.40 -17.34 36.25
C LYS A 399 -5.41 -17.78 35.18
N ILE A 400 -5.41 -17.05 34.03
CA ILE A 400 -4.47 -17.29 32.94
C ILE A 400 -3.15 -16.55 33.23
N ASN A 401 -2.08 -17.33 33.39
CA ASN A 401 -0.74 -16.80 33.51
C ASN A 401 -0.01 -16.86 32.18
N TYR A 402 0.90 -15.90 31.96
CA TYR A 402 1.74 -15.91 30.76
C TYR A 402 2.78 -17.04 30.86
N ILE A 403 3.15 -17.63 29.73
CA ILE A 403 4.11 -18.73 29.67
C ILE A 403 5.55 -18.26 29.94
N GLU A 404 6.34 -19.12 30.54
CA GLU A 404 7.76 -18.86 30.84
C GLU A 404 8.71 -19.42 29.77
N HIS A 405 8.26 -20.39 29.00
CA HIS A 405 9.07 -21.07 27.99
C HIS A 405 8.44 -20.93 26.60
N CYS A 406 9.27 -20.90 25.59
CA CYS A 406 8.85 -20.82 24.18
C CYS A 406 8.00 -22.04 23.82
N PRO A 407 6.79 -21.86 23.25
CA PRO A 407 5.90 -22.96 22.91
C PRO A 407 6.45 -23.84 21.76
N GLU A 408 7.41 -23.35 20.99
CA GLU A 408 7.94 -24.02 19.81
C GLU A 408 9.27 -24.75 20.06
N CYS A 409 10.17 -24.18 20.86
CA CYS A 409 11.49 -24.76 21.10
C CYS A 409 11.84 -25.02 22.57
N GLY A 410 10.95 -24.71 23.52
CA GLY A 410 11.15 -24.95 24.96
C GLY A 410 12.14 -24.00 25.64
N THR A 411 12.79 -23.11 24.94
CA THR A 411 13.77 -22.18 25.52
C THR A 411 13.08 -21.18 26.45
N GLN A 412 13.71 -20.87 27.58
CA GLN A 412 13.20 -19.88 28.54
C GLN A 412 13.07 -18.51 27.87
N LEU A 413 11.92 -17.87 28.03
CA LEU A 413 11.63 -16.57 27.47
C LEU A 413 12.35 -15.47 28.27
N ILE A 414 12.78 -14.45 27.57
CA ILE A 414 13.38 -13.26 28.18
C ILE A 414 12.46 -12.05 27.96
N ARG A 415 12.48 -11.11 28.90
CA ARG A 415 11.81 -9.82 28.78
C ARG A 415 12.84 -8.73 29.05
N LYS A 416 13.09 -7.88 28.07
CA LYS A 416 13.99 -6.73 28.24
C LYS A 416 13.33 -5.69 29.14
N GLU A 417 14.10 -5.02 29.96
CA GLU A 417 13.61 -3.95 30.84
C GLU A 417 12.95 -2.84 30.01
N GLY A 418 11.79 -2.36 30.47
CA GLY A 418 10.99 -1.36 29.75
C GLY A 418 10.20 -1.89 28.55
N GLU A 419 10.28 -3.18 28.20
CA GLU A 419 9.49 -3.77 27.12
C GLU A 419 8.31 -4.60 27.64
N ALA A 420 7.17 -4.52 26.93
CA ALA A 420 5.99 -5.32 27.27
C ALA A 420 6.02 -6.74 26.69
N VAL A 421 6.90 -6.99 25.71
CA VAL A 421 6.96 -8.23 24.94
C VAL A 421 7.99 -9.19 25.52
N HIS A 422 7.62 -10.48 25.60
CA HIS A 422 8.57 -11.56 25.88
C HIS A 422 9.13 -12.11 24.57
N TYR A 423 10.39 -12.53 24.61
CA TYR A 423 11.11 -13.02 23.44
C TYR A 423 11.72 -14.39 23.70
N CYS A 424 11.67 -15.24 22.68
CA CYS A 424 12.48 -16.43 22.61
C CYS A 424 13.90 -16.04 22.10
N PRO A 425 14.96 -16.20 22.92
CA PRO A 425 16.30 -15.84 22.52
C PRO A 425 16.98 -16.83 21.56
N ASN A 426 16.35 -17.99 21.31
CA ASN A 426 16.90 -19.03 20.44
C ASN A 426 16.55 -18.75 18.97
N ASP A 427 17.23 -17.80 18.37
CA ASP A 427 16.89 -17.28 17.04
C ASP A 427 17.34 -18.19 15.87
N GLU A 428 18.22 -19.16 16.14
CA GLU A 428 18.70 -20.15 15.15
C GLU A 428 18.10 -21.56 15.35
N GLY A 429 17.61 -21.85 16.55
CA GLY A 429 17.02 -23.16 16.85
C GLY A 429 15.48 -23.14 16.93
N CYS A 430 14.87 -21.96 16.89
CA CYS A 430 13.42 -21.84 16.98
C CYS A 430 12.80 -21.81 15.57
N PRO A 431 12.03 -22.85 15.17
CA PRO A 431 11.54 -22.98 13.80
C PRO A 431 10.80 -21.75 13.26
N PRO A 432 9.83 -21.13 13.97
CA PRO A 432 9.16 -19.93 13.46
C PRO A 432 10.09 -18.73 13.22
N GLN A 433 11.16 -18.59 14.01
CA GLN A 433 12.14 -17.52 13.80
C GLN A 433 12.95 -17.76 12.53
N ILE A 434 13.43 -18.98 12.33
CA ILE A 434 14.21 -19.38 11.14
C ILE A 434 13.35 -19.18 9.89
N VAL A 435 12.17 -19.79 9.86
CA VAL A 435 11.23 -19.69 8.72
C VAL A 435 10.83 -18.22 8.47
N GLY A 436 10.50 -17.48 9.52
CA GLY A 436 10.09 -16.08 9.42
C GLY A 436 11.21 -15.14 8.92
N LYS A 437 12.48 -15.40 9.28
CA LYS A 437 13.65 -14.67 8.73
C LYS A 437 13.77 -14.91 7.22
N MET A 438 13.62 -16.15 6.77
CA MET A 438 13.68 -16.50 5.34
C MET A 438 12.52 -15.91 4.57
N GLN A 439 11.29 -15.97 5.10
CA GLN A 439 10.10 -15.36 4.49
C GLN A 439 10.26 -13.84 4.36
N HIS A 440 10.86 -13.19 5.36
CA HIS A 440 11.18 -11.77 5.28
C HIS A 440 12.22 -11.48 4.19
N PHE A 441 13.27 -12.29 4.14
CA PHE A 441 14.37 -12.13 3.18
C PHE A 441 13.89 -12.24 1.73
N ILE A 442 13.04 -13.21 1.40
CA ILE A 442 12.52 -13.38 0.03
C ILE A 442 11.45 -12.35 -0.36
N SER A 443 10.92 -11.57 0.60
CA SER A 443 9.79 -10.67 0.38
C SER A 443 10.06 -9.60 -0.68
N ARG A 444 8.98 -9.05 -1.29
CA ARG A 444 9.04 -8.00 -2.32
C ARG A 444 9.83 -6.76 -1.88
N LYS A 445 9.81 -6.43 -0.60
CA LYS A 445 10.51 -5.27 -0.05
C LYS A 445 12.00 -5.51 0.19
N ALA A 446 12.39 -6.77 0.37
CA ALA A 446 13.77 -7.20 0.54
C ALA A 446 14.34 -7.71 -0.80
N MET A 447 14.66 -8.98 -0.91
CA MET A 447 15.32 -9.56 -2.08
C MET A 447 14.40 -9.84 -3.27
N ASN A 448 13.07 -9.69 -3.10
CA ASN A 448 12.06 -9.84 -4.15
C ASN A 448 12.24 -11.13 -4.99
N ILE A 449 12.37 -12.26 -4.31
CA ILE A 449 12.59 -13.54 -4.97
C ILE A 449 11.27 -14.08 -5.52
N ASP A 450 11.07 -13.96 -6.81
CA ASP A 450 9.90 -14.51 -7.50
C ASP A 450 9.92 -16.04 -7.51
N GLY A 451 8.74 -16.65 -7.43
CA GLY A 451 8.57 -18.11 -7.47
C GLY A 451 8.72 -18.81 -6.13
N ILE A 452 9.06 -18.08 -5.04
CA ILE A 452 9.09 -18.59 -3.66
C ILE A 452 8.10 -17.83 -2.80
N GLY A 453 7.07 -18.52 -2.31
CA GLY A 453 6.13 -17.98 -1.33
C GLY A 453 6.43 -18.44 0.09
N SER A 454 5.67 -17.91 1.07
CA SER A 454 5.80 -18.28 2.48
C SER A 454 5.58 -19.79 2.72
N GLU A 455 4.59 -20.38 2.06
CA GLU A 455 4.31 -21.84 2.14
C GLU A 455 5.47 -22.66 1.55
N THR A 456 6.09 -22.17 0.48
CA THR A 456 7.27 -22.82 -0.12
C THR A 456 8.45 -22.86 0.85
N ILE A 457 8.77 -21.75 1.50
CA ILE A 457 9.83 -21.68 2.53
C ILE A 457 9.55 -22.67 3.65
N GLU A 458 8.32 -22.74 4.13
CA GLU A 458 7.95 -23.67 5.18
C GLU A 458 8.13 -25.14 4.75
N ALA A 459 7.69 -25.49 3.54
CA ALA A 459 7.84 -26.84 2.99
C ALA A 459 9.34 -27.22 2.79
N LEU A 460 10.15 -26.30 2.29
CA LEU A 460 11.60 -26.51 2.12
C LEU A 460 12.31 -26.69 3.47
N TYR A 461 11.93 -25.91 4.48
CA TYR A 461 12.45 -26.01 5.84
C TYR A 461 12.07 -27.37 6.47
N GLN A 462 10.80 -27.79 6.36
CA GLN A 462 10.33 -29.08 6.89
C GLN A 462 11.05 -30.27 6.22
N LYS A 463 11.38 -30.17 4.94
CA LYS A 463 12.17 -31.17 4.20
C LYS A 463 13.66 -31.13 4.54
N GLY A 464 14.14 -30.17 5.34
CA GLY A 464 15.54 -30.01 5.70
C GLY A 464 16.43 -29.49 4.59
N LEU A 465 15.85 -28.92 3.52
CA LEU A 465 16.58 -28.39 2.38
C LEU A 465 17.18 -27.00 2.65
N ILE A 466 16.59 -26.25 3.59
CA ILE A 466 17.05 -24.94 4.01
C ILE A 466 17.04 -24.83 5.54
N ARG A 467 18.07 -24.21 6.11
CA ARG A 467 18.21 -23.87 7.53
C ARG A 467 18.67 -22.43 7.74
N HIS A 468 19.43 -21.91 6.79
CA HIS A 468 19.97 -20.56 6.76
C HIS A 468 19.47 -19.81 5.54
N ILE A 469 19.51 -18.48 5.56
CA ILE A 469 19.14 -17.64 4.40
C ILE A 469 20.02 -18.01 3.18
N SER A 470 21.31 -18.25 3.41
CA SER A 470 22.26 -18.65 2.37
C SER A 470 21.90 -19.96 1.67
N ASP A 471 21.21 -20.90 2.33
CA ASP A 471 20.79 -22.17 1.73
C ASP A 471 19.78 -21.96 0.60
N ILE A 472 19.02 -20.86 0.59
CA ILE A 472 18.09 -20.53 -0.50
C ILE A 472 18.84 -20.47 -1.84
N TYR A 473 20.05 -19.93 -1.84
CA TYR A 473 20.88 -19.81 -3.04
C TYR A 473 21.55 -21.13 -3.46
N LEU A 474 21.56 -22.13 -2.57
CA LEU A 474 22.08 -23.46 -2.83
C LEU A 474 21.01 -24.45 -3.35
N LEU A 475 19.73 -24.02 -3.42
CA LEU A 475 18.60 -24.87 -3.85
C LEU A 475 18.78 -25.44 -5.26
N LYS A 476 19.59 -24.83 -6.12
CA LYS A 476 19.97 -25.38 -7.43
C LYS A 476 20.62 -26.77 -7.31
N ASN A 477 21.36 -27.03 -6.23
CA ASN A 477 21.98 -28.32 -5.97
C ASN A 477 20.96 -29.42 -5.62
N HIS A 478 19.74 -29.03 -5.32
CA HIS A 478 18.62 -29.92 -4.95
C HIS A 478 17.50 -29.97 -6.00
N GLU A 479 17.78 -29.55 -7.24
CA GLU A 479 16.79 -29.44 -8.34
C GLU A 479 15.97 -30.72 -8.55
N ALA A 480 16.62 -31.90 -8.55
CA ALA A 480 15.93 -33.18 -8.69
C ALA A 480 14.95 -33.45 -7.54
N THR A 481 15.34 -33.12 -6.30
CA THR A 481 14.48 -33.25 -5.11
C THR A 481 13.31 -32.29 -5.19
N LEU A 482 13.55 -31.04 -5.62
CA LEU A 482 12.51 -30.04 -5.78
C LEU A 482 11.44 -30.45 -6.79
N LYS A 483 11.85 -30.97 -7.95
CA LYS A 483 10.93 -31.49 -9.00
C LYS A 483 10.09 -32.68 -8.54
N GLY A 484 10.55 -33.41 -7.54
CA GLY A 484 9.82 -34.52 -6.90
C GLY A 484 8.86 -34.12 -5.77
N MET A 485 8.80 -32.85 -5.39
CA MET A 485 7.89 -32.37 -4.35
C MET A 485 6.49 -32.11 -4.90
N ASP A 486 5.46 -32.37 -4.10
CA ASP A 486 4.08 -32.06 -4.43
C ASP A 486 3.92 -30.56 -4.74
N ARG A 487 3.21 -30.23 -5.81
CA ARG A 487 2.97 -28.87 -6.33
C ARG A 487 4.19 -28.17 -6.96
N PHE A 488 5.34 -28.84 -7.09
CA PHE A 488 6.55 -28.32 -7.73
C PHE A 488 6.75 -28.95 -9.10
N GLY A 489 6.04 -28.43 -10.11
CA GLY A 489 6.29 -28.82 -11.50
C GLY A 489 7.59 -28.21 -12.06
N GLU A 490 8.14 -28.80 -13.10
CA GLU A 490 9.41 -28.37 -13.76
C GLU A 490 9.46 -26.86 -14.01
N LYS A 491 8.37 -26.27 -14.54
CA LYS A 491 8.28 -24.83 -14.81
C LYS A 491 8.33 -24.01 -13.53
N SER A 492 7.71 -24.49 -12.44
CA SER A 492 7.71 -23.80 -11.15
C SER A 492 9.10 -23.78 -10.53
N VAL A 493 9.83 -24.90 -10.60
CA VAL A 493 11.20 -25.02 -10.11
C VAL A 493 12.13 -24.11 -10.91
N ASN A 494 12.03 -24.10 -12.23
CA ASN A 494 12.86 -23.23 -13.08
C ASN A 494 12.60 -21.74 -12.76
N ASN A 495 11.34 -21.31 -12.66
CA ASN A 495 11.00 -19.93 -12.31
C ASN A 495 11.56 -19.53 -10.93
N MET A 496 11.52 -20.45 -9.96
CA MET A 496 12.05 -20.26 -8.62
C MET A 496 13.58 -20.08 -8.68
N LEU A 497 14.30 -20.97 -9.35
CA LEU A 497 15.76 -20.89 -9.48
C LEU A 497 16.20 -19.63 -10.23
N ASP A 498 15.48 -19.24 -11.27
CA ASP A 498 15.72 -17.99 -12.00
C ASP A 498 15.46 -16.75 -11.11
N GLY A 499 14.41 -16.80 -10.27
CA GLY A 499 14.11 -15.76 -9.29
C GLY A 499 15.22 -15.59 -8.26
N ILE A 500 15.75 -16.70 -7.74
CA ILE A 500 16.89 -16.73 -6.82
C ILE A 500 18.11 -16.08 -7.47
N GLU A 501 18.44 -16.47 -8.70
CA GLU A 501 19.63 -15.96 -9.39
C GLU A 501 19.51 -14.45 -9.67
N ARG A 502 18.35 -13.99 -10.14
CA ARG A 502 18.09 -12.54 -10.35
C ARG A 502 18.21 -11.74 -9.06
N SER A 503 17.84 -12.31 -7.91
CA SER A 503 17.88 -11.59 -6.63
C SER A 503 19.30 -11.21 -6.16
N LYS A 504 20.34 -11.86 -6.67
CA LYS A 504 21.74 -11.51 -6.38
C LYS A 504 22.11 -10.09 -6.82
N GLN A 505 21.36 -9.53 -7.77
CA GLN A 505 21.55 -8.16 -8.27
C GLN A 505 20.78 -7.11 -7.46
N MET A 506 20.09 -7.51 -6.39
CA MET A 506 19.39 -6.55 -5.54
C MET A 506 20.39 -5.63 -4.82
N PRO A 507 20.11 -4.30 -4.79
CA PRO A 507 21.04 -3.33 -4.24
C PRO A 507 21.24 -3.49 -2.72
N PHE A 508 22.37 -2.98 -2.21
CA PHE A 508 22.81 -3.16 -0.83
C PHE A 508 21.75 -2.80 0.22
N GLU A 509 20.99 -1.71 0.03
CA GLU A 509 19.93 -1.33 0.96
C GLU A 509 18.81 -2.38 1.07
N LYS A 510 18.56 -3.15 0.01
CA LYS A 510 17.59 -4.25 0.02
C LYS A 510 18.15 -5.48 0.71
N VAL A 511 19.41 -5.79 0.48
CA VAL A 511 20.13 -6.86 1.20
C VAL A 511 20.15 -6.54 2.69
N LEU A 512 20.53 -5.33 3.08
CA LEU A 512 20.59 -4.88 4.47
C LEU A 512 19.21 -4.97 5.16
N PHE A 513 18.15 -4.56 4.48
CA PHE A 513 16.79 -4.75 4.98
C PHE A 513 16.43 -6.23 5.10
N GLY A 514 16.84 -7.05 4.12
CA GLY A 514 16.60 -8.50 4.07
C GLY A 514 17.23 -9.26 5.23
N LEU A 515 18.40 -8.82 5.76
CA LEU A 515 19.03 -9.41 6.94
C LEU A 515 18.12 -9.38 8.17
N GLY A 516 17.11 -8.50 8.20
CA GLY A 516 16.07 -8.49 9.21
C GLY A 516 16.53 -8.00 10.59
N ILE A 517 17.57 -7.17 10.66
CA ILE A 517 18.09 -6.57 11.88
C ILE A 517 16.93 -5.84 12.61
N ARG A 518 16.84 -6.05 13.91
CA ARG A 518 15.74 -5.51 14.71
C ARG A 518 15.72 -3.97 14.65
N TYR A 519 14.54 -3.36 14.55
CA TYR A 519 14.30 -1.92 14.38
C TYR A 519 14.77 -1.32 13.05
N ILE A 520 15.42 -2.07 12.18
CA ILE A 520 15.80 -1.62 10.85
C ILE A 520 14.68 -1.93 9.86
N GLY A 521 13.87 -0.90 9.59
CA GLY A 521 12.87 -0.93 8.51
C GLY A 521 13.51 -0.56 7.16
N GLU A 522 12.72 -0.64 6.08
CA GLU A 522 13.18 -0.35 4.71
C GLU A 522 13.84 1.04 4.58
N THR A 523 13.23 2.08 5.19
CA THR A 523 13.76 3.45 5.17
C THR A 523 15.09 3.57 5.91
N VAL A 524 15.19 2.94 7.09
CA VAL A 524 16.40 2.95 7.91
C VAL A 524 17.55 2.19 7.22
N ALA A 525 17.26 1.02 6.64
CA ALA A 525 18.23 0.25 5.87
C ALA A 525 18.80 1.06 4.70
N LYS A 526 17.94 1.77 3.97
CA LYS A 526 18.36 2.67 2.89
C LYS A 526 19.28 3.77 3.40
N LYS A 527 18.93 4.46 4.48
CA LYS A 527 19.76 5.53 5.08
C LYS A 527 21.12 5.01 5.53
N LEU A 528 21.15 3.88 6.24
CA LEU A 528 22.41 3.24 6.67
C LEU A 528 23.28 2.84 5.47
N ALA A 529 22.71 2.20 4.45
CA ALA A 529 23.45 1.82 3.25
C ALA A 529 24.07 3.02 2.55
N PHE A 530 23.35 4.12 2.41
CA PHE A 530 23.87 5.35 1.78
C PHE A 530 24.85 6.11 2.65
N HIS A 531 24.76 6.01 4.00
CA HIS A 531 25.68 6.67 4.93
C HIS A 531 27.01 5.91 4.99
N PHE A 532 26.97 4.59 5.21
CA PHE A 532 28.16 3.76 5.43
C PHE A 532 28.74 3.18 4.13
N LYS A 533 28.00 3.24 3.01
CA LYS A 533 28.39 2.78 1.66
C LYS A 533 28.58 1.28 1.51
N ASN A 534 29.11 0.58 2.48
CA ASN A 534 29.31 -0.87 2.46
C ASN A 534 29.10 -1.49 3.84
N ILE A 535 28.95 -2.81 3.86
CA ILE A 535 28.66 -3.55 5.09
C ILE A 535 29.86 -3.55 6.06
N GLN A 536 31.10 -3.47 5.57
CA GLN A 536 32.28 -3.46 6.42
C GLN A 536 32.36 -2.19 7.26
N ALA A 537 32.10 -1.03 6.63
CA ALA A 537 32.04 0.24 7.34
C ALA A 537 30.93 0.23 8.40
N LEU A 538 29.75 -0.35 8.05
CA LEU A 538 28.63 -0.48 9.00
C LEU A 538 28.96 -1.44 10.16
N GLN A 539 29.66 -2.55 9.91
CA GLN A 539 30.08 -3.52 10.91
C GLN A 539 31.11 -2.95 11.90
N SER A 540 32.00 -2.07 11.42
CA SER A 540 33.07 -1.45 12.24
C SER A 540 32.65 -0.12 12.87
N ALA A 541 31.43 0.38 12.59
CA ALA A 541 30.97 1.66 13.09
C ALA A 541 30.79 1.65 14.60
N SER A 542 31.29 2.71 15.27
CA SER A 542 31.07 2.97 16.68
C SER A 542 29.63 3.40 16.97
N PHE A 543 29.23 3.38 18.24
CA PHE A 543 27.92 3.85 18.66
C PHE A 543 27.69 5.32 18.27
N GLU A 544 28.70 6.17 18.43
CA GLU A 544 28.68 7.59 18.10
C GLU A 544 28.52 7.82 16.59
N GLU A 545 29.22 7.04 15.77
CA GLU A 545 29.10 7.09 14.31
C GLU A 545 27.72 6.66 13.83
N LEU A 546 27.14 5.63 14.45
CA LEU A 546 25.79 5.19 14.15
C LEU A 546 24.74 6.26 14.48
N ILE A 547 24.84 6.91 15.64
CA ILE A 547 23.91 7.99 16.04
C ILE A 547 24.07 9.23 15.14
N ALA A 548 25.27 9.48 14.60
CA ALA A 548 25.50 10.60 13.69
C ALA A 548 24.77 10.46 12.34
N ALA A 549 24.35 9.24 11.98
CA ALA A 549 23.54 8.99 10.80
C ALA A 549 22.09 9.47 11.00
N ASP A 550 21.51 10.05 9.95
CA ASP A 550 20.17 10.65 9.98
C ASP A 550 19.07 9.64 10.38
N GLU A 551 18.23 10.01 11.35
CA GLU A 551 17.13 9.20 11.93
C GLU A 551 17.58 7.92 12.67
N ILE A 552 18.85 7.78 13.00
CA ILE A 552 19.35 6.66 13.80
C ILE A 552 19.41 7.10 15.27
N GLY A 553 18.47 6.58 16.07
CA GLY A 553 18.46 6.79 17.53
C GLY A 553 19.22 5.70 18.26
N GLU A 554 19.47 5.91 19.56
CA GLU A 554 20.22 5.01 20.45
C GLU A 554 19.77 3.55 20.36
N ARG A 555 18.45 3.30 20.31
CA ARG A 555 17.88 1.96 20.26
C ARG A 555 18.21 1.21 18.96
N ILE A 556 18.26 1.94 17.84
CA ILE A 556 18.63 1.38 16.53
C ILE A 556 20.13 1.11 16.52
N ALA A 557 20.96 2.07 16.99
CA ALA A 557 22.40 1.93 17.07
C ALA A 557 22.81 0.72 17.93
N GLN A 558 22.21 0.57 19.11
CA GLN A 558 22.43 -0.58 19.98
C GLN A 558 22.06 -1.91 19.30
N SER A 559 20.95 -1.97 18.59
CA SER A 559 20.52 -3.17 17.87
C SER A 559 21.46 -3.55 16.72
N ILE A 560 22.07 -2.57 16.06
CA ILE A 560 23.08 -2.79 15.01
C ILE A 560 24.34 -3.41 15.63
N LEU A 561 24.84 -2.83 16.72
CA LEU A 561 26.02 -3.35 17.42
C LEU A 561 25.78 -4.77 17.92
N GLU A 562 24.65 -5.03 18.60
CA GLU A 562 24.29 -6.37 19.07
C GLU A 562 24.27 -7.39 17.90
N TYR A 563 23.70 -7.02 16.75
CA TYR A 563 23.60 -7.90 15.58
C TYR A 563 24.99 -8.27 15.02
N PHE A 564 25.87 -7.28 14.86
CA PHE A 564 27.20 -7.52 14.28
C PHE A 564 28.23 -8.07 15.25
N THR A 565 27.95 -8.06 16.56
CA THR A 565 28.82 -8.72 17.58
C THR A 565 28.62 -10.24 17.56
N ASP A 566 27.47 -10.74 17.06
CA ASP A 566 27.21 -12.17 16.97
C ASP A 566 27.99 -12.80 15.80
N GLU A 567 28.90 -13.73 16.14
CA GLU A 567 29.76 -14.44 15.16
C GLU A 567 28.94 -15.19 14.10
N LYS A 568 27.76 -15.68 14.45
CA LYS A 568 26.90 -16.43 13.54
C LYS A 568 26.30 -15.54 12.46
N HIS A 569 25.87 -14.33 12.84
CA HIS A 569 25.42 -13.34 11.87
C HIS A 569 26.55 -12.92 10.92
N GLN A 570 27.77 -12.77 11.44
CA GLN A 570 28.95 -12.49 10.63
C GLN A 570 29.25 -13.63 9.64
N GLN A 571 29.15 -14.88 10.09
CA GLN A 571 29.33 -16.04 9.21
C GLN A 571 28.28 -16.09 8.11
N GLU A 572 27.03 -15.81 8.43
CA GLU A 572 25.96 -15.79 7.44
C GLU A 572 26.17 -14.68 6.39
N ILE A 573 26.56 -13.49 6.83
CA ILE A 573 26.92 -12.39 5.90
C ILE A 573 28.08 -12.80 4.99
N ASN A 574 29.10 -13.49 5.52
CA ASN A 574 30.22 -13.94 4.70
C ASN A 574 29.79 -14.98 3.64
N ARG A 575 28.94 -15.96 4.01
CA ARG A 575 28.34 -16.90 3.05
C ARG A 575 27.57 -16.17 1.95
N LEU A 576 26.75 -15.17 2.32
CA LEU A 576 25.98 -14.41 1.33
C LEU A 576 26.89 -13.57 0.42
N LYS A 577 28.01 -13.05 0.92
CA LYS A 577 29.05 -12.40 0.08
C LYS A 577 29.68 -13.36 -0.91
N GLU A 578 30.08 -14.57 -0.46
CA GLU A 578 30.66 -15.62 -1.31
C GLU A 578 29.68 -16.07 -2.40
N ILE A 579 28.38 -16.04 -2.13
CA ILE A 579 27.29 -16.33 -3.09
C ILE A 579 27.16 -15.20 -4.15
N GLY A 580 27.67 -14.00 -3.86
CA GLY A 580 27.68 -12.85 -4.78
C GLY A 580 26.55 -11.84 -4.59
N LEU A 581 25.97 -11.72 -3.37
CA LEU A 581 25.03 -10.65 -3.06
C LEU A 581 25.75 -9.31 -2.93
N GLN A 582 25.01 -8.22 -3.19
CA GLN A 582 25.55 -6.86 -3.16
C GLN A 582 25.61 -6.34 -1.71
N PHE A 583 26.81 -6.11 -1.19
CA PHE A 583 27.04 -5.59 0.16
C PHE A 583 27.71 -4.22 0.17
N GLU A 584 27.70 -3.56 -0.98
CA GLU A 584 28.19 -2.18 -1.13
C GLU A 584 27.29 -1.44 -2.13
N ILE A 585 27.26 -0.12 -2.01
CA ILE A 585 26.62 0.73 -3.01
C ILE A 585 27.53 0.74 -4.24
N GLU A 586 27.03 0.25 -5.36
CA GLU A 586 27.69 0.52 -6.65
C GLU A 586 27.75 2.05 -6.82
N GLU A 587 28.91 2.63 -6.61
CA GLU A 587 29.18 3.96 -7.11
C GLU A 587 29.15 3.80 -8.63
N LYS A 588 28.07 4.25 -9.27
CA LYS A 588 28.10 4.46 -10.71
C LYS A 588 29.31 5.32 -10.96
N GLU A 589 30.33 4.79 -11.65
CA GLU A 589 31.38 5.66 -12.19
C GLU A 589 30.68 6.76 -12.96
N VAL A 590 30.65 7.93 -12.35
CA VAL A 590 30.12 9.11 -13.01
C VAL A 590 31.15 9.41 -14.11
N ILE A 591 30.84 8.98 -15.33
CA ILE A 591 31.65 9.37 -16.49
C ILE A 591 31.56 10.88 -16.54
N LEU A 592 32.62 11.53 -16.10
CA LEU A 592 32.71 12.99 -16.10
C LEU A 592 32.60 13.49 -17.56
N GLN A 593 31.48 14.09 -17.85
CA GLN A 593 31.28 14.78 -19.16
C GLN A 593 32.07 16.09 -19.20
N SER A 594 32.19 16.75 -18.04
CA SER A 594 33.00 17.95 -17.88
C SER A 594 33.40 18.17 -16.42
N SER A 595 34.29 19.13 -16.13
CA SER A 595 34.65 19.56 -14.79
C SER A 595 34.10 20.95 -14.45
N LYS A 596 33.11 21.45 -15.19
CA LYS A 596 32.60 22.84 -15.06
C LYS A 596 31.98 23.12 -13.68
N LEU A 597 31.43 22.12 -13.02
CA LEU A 597 30.86 22.24 -11.69
C LEU A 597 31.79 21.70 -10.57
N ALA A 598 33.07 21.45 -10.90
CA ALA A 598 34.01 20.88 -9.93
C ALA A 598 34.19 21.81 -8.70
N GLY A 599 34.10 21.20 -7.51
CA GLY A 599 34.18 21.92 -6.23
C GLY A 599 32.90 22.68 -5.82
N GLN A 600 31.86 22.65 -6.63
CA GLN A 600 30.58 23.24 -6.29
C GLN A 600 29.61 22.22 -5.68
N THR A 601 28.79 22.67 -4.73
CA THR A 601 27.85 21.85 -3.99
C THR A 601 26.42 22.32 -4.26
N PHE A 602 25.51 21.36 -4.47
CA PHE A 602 24.15 21.61 -4.86
C PHE A 602 23.16 20.88 -3.94
N VAL A 603 21.99 21.49 -3.73
CA VAL A 603 20.81 20.82 -3.21
C VAL A 603 19.71 21.00 -4.24
N ILE A 604 19.01 19.92 -4.61
CA ILE A 604 17.90 19.94 -5.55
C ILE A 604 16.60 19.85 -4.77
N SER A 605 15.66 20.76 -5.01
CA SER A 605 14.36 20.77 -4.32
C SER A 605 13.27 21.33 -5.21
N GLY A 606 12.07 20.80 -5.14
CA GLY A 606 10.95 21.21 -6.00
C GLY A 606 10.66 20.17 -7.09
N VAL A 607 9.77 20.51 -8.00
CA VAL A 607 9.39 19.75 -9.21
C VAL A 607 9.89 20.56 -10.41
N PHE A 608 10.47 19.90 -11.38
CA PHE A 608 11.03 20.55 -12.58
C PHE A 608 10.24 20.10 -13.80
N GLU A 609 10.05 20.97 -14.76
CA GLU A 609 9.25 20.69 -15.97
C GLU A 609 9.96 19.80 -16.97
N GLN A 610 11.27 20.02 -17.17
CA GLN A 610 12.05 19.36 -18.23
C GLN A 610 12.86 18.17 -17.73
N TYR A 611 13.20 18.12 -16.45
CA TYR A 611 14.08 17.12 -15.86
C TYR A 611 13.49 16.56 -14.58
N SER A 612 13.65 15.27 -14.33
CA SER A 612 13.46 14.70 -12.99
C SER A 612 14.59 15.13 -12.05
N ARG A 613 14.37 15.00 -10.74
CA ARG A 613 15.44 15.28 -9.76
C ARG A 613 16.65 14.37 -9.95
N ASP A 614 16.43 13.12 -10.35
CA ASP A 614 17.51 12.15 -10.56
C ASP A 614 18.31 12.52 -11.83
N GLU A 615 17.67 12.98 -12.92
CA GLU A 615 18.35 13.48 -14.11
C GLU A 615 19.18 14.75 -13.80
N LEU A 616 18.64 15.70 -13.02
CA LEU A 616 19.41 16.88 -12.61
C LEU A 616 20.58 16.50 -11.70
N LYS A 617 20.43 15.50 -10.85
CA LYS A 617 21.51 14.96 -10.05
C LYS A 617 22.60 14.35 -10.94
N ASP A 618 22.22 13.51 -11.90
CA ASP A 618 23.14 12.90 -12.85
C ASP A 618 23.87 13.97 -13.68
N ILE A 619 23.18 15.03 -14.11
CA ILE A 619 23.78 16.18 -14.81
C ILE A 619 24.81 16.89 -13.93
N ILE A 620 24.49 17.18 -12.67
CA ILE A 620 25.42 17.86 -11.75
C ILE A 620 26.64 16.97 -11.47
N GLU A 621 26.44 15.70 -11.12
CA GLU A 621 27.51 14.78 -10.79
C GLU A 621 28.39 14.46 -12.01
N SER A 622 27.82 14.27 -13.19
CA SER A 622 28.57 14.06 -14.44
C SER A 622 29.41 15.27 -14.89
N ASN A 623 29.11 16.45 -14.36
CA ASN A 623 29.90 17.66 -14.62
C ASN A 623 30.79 18.08 -13.43
N GLY A 624 31.03 17.17 -12.47
CA GLY A 624 31.98 17.35 -11.37
C GLY A 624 31.40 18.08 -10.12
N GLY A 625 30.09 18.38 -10.12
CA GLY A 625 29.40 18.97 -8.96
C GLY A 625 29.05 17.92 -7.91
N LYS A 626 28.82 18.33 -6.67
CA LYS A 626 28.48 17.46 -5.54
C LYS A 626 27.10 17.77 -5.01
N ILE A 627 26.25 16.74 -4.85
CA ILE A 627 24.94 16.88 -4.24
C ILE A 627 25.02 16.73 -2.72
N LEU A 628 24.39 17.65 -1.99
CA LEU A 628 24.24 17.60 -0.55
C LEU A 628 22.81 17.24 -0.16
N SER A 629 22.64 16.56 0.97
CA SER A 629 21.33 16.14 1.50
C SER A 629 20.52 17.28 2.14
N GLY A 630 21.19 18.41 2.48
CA GLY A 630 20.53 19.51 3.18
C GLY A 630 21.21 20.86 2.98
N ILE A 631 20.46 21.94 3.29
CA ILE A 631 20.92 23.33 3.17
C ILE A 631 21.79 23.67 4.40
N SER A 632 23.06 24.02 4.14
CA SER A 632 24.03 24.45 5.13
C SER A 632 24.92 25.56 4.56
N GLY A 633 25.71 26.24 5.40
CA GLY A 633 26.65 27.29 4.94
C GLY A 633 27.75 26.81 3.96
N LYS A 634 27.83 25.51 3.68
CA LYS A 634 28.73 24.91 2.68
C LYS A 634 28.06 24.72 1.32
N LEU A 635 26.80 25.10 1.16
CA LEU A 635 26.04 24.94 -0.06
C LEU A 635 26.32 26.13 -1.00
N ASN A 636 26.71 25.85 -2.24
CA ASN A 636 26.94 26.88 -3.25
C ASN A 636 25.65 27.27 -3.98
N TYR A 637 24.80 26.30 -4.32
CA TYR A 637 23.55 26.55 -5.05
C TYR A 637 22.41 25.69 -4.54
N LEU A 638 21.24 26.31 -4.43
CA LEU A 638 19.97 25.60 -4.28
C LEU A 638 19.27 25.56 -5.65
N VAL A 639 19.20 24.40 -6.28
CA VAL A 639 18.44 24.20 -7.51
C VAL A 639 16.98 24.04 -7.14
N ALA A 640 16.18 25.05 -7.43
CA ALA A 640 14.80 25.17 -7.04
C ALA A 640 13.89 24.97 -8.24
N GLY A 641 13.09 23.91 -8.21
CA GLY A 641 11.95 23.73 -9.08
C GLY A 641 10.68 24.26 -8.45
N ASP A 642 9.58 24.14 -9.16
CA ASP A 642 8.25 24.51 -8.68
C ASP A 642 7.89 23.71 -7.41
N ASN A 643 7.08 24.33 -6.54
CA ASN A 643 6.58 23.71 -5.32
C ASN A 643 7.65 23.30 -4.29
N MET A 644 8.76 24.03 -4.24
CA MET A 644 9.75 23.85 -3.19
C MET A 644 9.18 24.30 -1.83
N GLY A 645 9.34 23.45 -0.80
CA GLY A 645 8.86 23.75 0.55
C GLY A 645 9.44 25.06 1.14
N PRO A 646 8.60 25.92 1.76
CA PRO A 646 8.98 27.27 2.22
C PRO A 646 10.13 27.26 3.22
N SER A 647 10.23 26.25 4.09
CA SER A 647 11.30 26.13 5.07
C SER A 647 12.71 26.02 4.46
N LYS A 648 12.82 25.42 3.27
CA LYS A 648 14.09 25.34 2.54
C LYS A 648 14.42 26.68 1.88
N LEU A 649 13.40 27.36 1.36
CA LEU A 649 13.55 28.68 0.77
C LEU A 649 14.04 29.70 1.82
N GLU A 650 13.36 29.75 2.97
CA GLU A 650 13.76 30.62 4.09
C GLU A 650 15.18 30.34 4.58
N LYS A 651 15.53 29.05 4.68
CA LYS A 651 16.88 28.66 5.12
C LYS A 651 17.94 29.05 4.12
N ALA A 652 17.66 28.94 2.82
CA ALA A 652 18.57 29.40 1.77
C ALA A 652 18.73 30.94 1.80
N HIS A 653 17.65 31.68 1.94
CA HIS A 653 17.68 33.14 2.10
C HIS A 653 18.45 33.58 3.35
N LYS A 654 18.20 32.92 4.51
CA LYS A 654 18.89 33.22 5.78
C LYS A 654 20.40 32.98 5.68
N LEU A 655 20.84 32.04 4.87
CA LEU A 655 22.25 31.70 4.65
C LEU A 655 22.85 32.38 3.41
N ASN A 656 22.09 33.26 2.73
CA ASN A 656 22.48 33.96 1.48
C ASN A 656 22.95 32.97 0.39
N ILE A 657 22.29 31.81 0.26
CA ILE A 657 22.63 30.79 -0.73
C ILE A 657 21.93 31.16 -2.05
N PRO A 658 22.64 31.22 -3.18
CA PRO A 658 22.06 31.45 -4.51
C PRO A 658 21.01 30.39 -4.85
N ILE A 659 19.83 30.83 -5.25
CA ILE A 659 18.73 29.97 -5.70
C ILE A 659 18.65 30.05 -7.21
N ILE A 660 18.78 28.93 -7.89
CA ILE A 660 18.76 28.81 -9.34
C ILE A 660 17.70 27.81 -9.79
N ASN A 661 17.14 27.96 -10.99
CA ASN A 661 16.29 26.95 -11.60
C ASN A 661 17.13 26.01 -12.50
N ASP A 662 16.48 24.99 -13.07
CA ASP A 662 17.11 24.04 -14.01
C ASP A 662 17.73 24.70 -15.23
N ALA A 663 17.06 25.71 -15.83
CA ALA A 663 17.59 26.45 -16.95
C ALA A 663 18.87 27.25 -16.60
N ALA A 664 18.92 27.82 -15.37
CA ALA A 664 20.11 28.52 -14.89
C ALA A 664 21.25 27.54 -14.54
N LEU A 665 20.91 26.33 -14.03
CA LEU A 665 21.89 25.25 -13.84
C LEU A 665 22.55 24.85 -15.17
N LEU A 666 21.74 24.66 -16.21
CA LEU A 666 22.27 24.30 -17.53
C LEU A 666 23.18 25.39 -18.12
N LYS A 667 22.88 26.68 -17.88
CA LYS A 667 23.77 27.78 -18.25
C LYS A 667 25.13 27.76 -17.53
N LEU A 668 25.22 27.16 -16.34
CA LEU A 668 26.52 26.95 -15.68
C LEU A 668 27.35 25.86 -16.39
N LEU A 669 26.76 25.12 -17.29
CA LEU A 669 27.39 24.06 -18.09
C LEU A 669 27.76 24.55 -19.51
N GLU A 670 27.28 25.70 -19.93
CA GLU A 670 27.71 26.37 -21.16
C GLU A 670 29.05 27.09 -20.95
#